data_a57a769b29138bed5dd05741869edec4
#
_entry.id   a57a769b29138bed5dd05741869edec4
#
_cell.length_a   1.000
_cell.length_b   1.000
_cell.length_c   1.000
_cell.angle_alpha   90.00
_cell.angle_beta   90.00
_cell.angle_gamma   90.00
#
_symmetry.space_group_name_H-M   'P 1'
#
loop_
_entity.id
_entity.type
_entity.pdbx_description
1 polymer ?
#
loop_
_entity_poly.entity_id
_entity_poly.type
_entity_poly.pdbx_seq_one_letter_code
_entity_poly.pdbx_strand_id
1 'polypeptide(L)'
;MSEPKFQMSINLQVLNHLGLNLYSNTSAVLSEVVANAWDADAKEVHISIDSDSITIIDNGTGMDLSDINNKYLTVGYQKRSESGLSPILHRPVMGRKGIGKLSLFSIANIVKVFSRKNDEINGFEIDTNSLKEAIKTNDTYYPKELSTTDVPFAENGTIIVLSDLKKKRTASLATHLRQRLARRFAIIGEKNNFKVFINNKEILISDRNYLSKAQCVWMYLPEENSAEYKDDLLKQTKDKKIKLKKERPSIIAIDEETYRVSGWIATCAEPNELDDDENLNRIVIMVRGKMAKEDIFSEIGTTALYSKYIFGELSADFLDLDDEADITTSSRQDFFEDDERYIALKEFVKKELSTIRSDWEDVRSNTGEAEACKYTVVSDWYNDLQGDDKKSAKKLFGKINQLTVEKDEKKELFKHGVLAFESFKLKNELSQLEKISAENIAAFLEVAGRLDNIEATMYYQIVQERLAVIQKMKDVVSDGSLEKVVQEHLSKNLWLLDPSWDRGTEAPIVEQAFKTQFDIIDAGLTQEEKDARLDIRYKKASNKHLIIELKRGNRVVKTDELFAQVRKYFSATMKIMETQEMTEPFEIIVLLGQHLDGKDFNQTVYETTKCSLKVYNCRIMYYDELLRNAENLYSDFLEKNKGLSTLSDLISELDMN
;
A
#
# COMPACT_ATOMS: atom_id res chain seq x y z
N MET A 1 -35.35 43.24 18.62
CA MET A 1 -34.44 42.10 18.84
C MET A 1 -33.04 42.68 18.69
N SER A 2 -32.17 42.52 19.68
CA SER A 2 -30.77 42.94 19.56
C SER A 2 -30.08 42.08 18.49
N GLU A 3 -29.34 42.68 17.58
CA GLU A 3 -28.51 41.94 16.60
C GLU A 3 -27.58 40.96 17.33
N PRO A 4 -27.36 39.74 16.78
CA PRO A 4 -26.49 38.77 17.39
C PRO A 4 -25.08 39.35 17.52
N LYS A 5 -24.49 39.24 18.71
CA LYS A 5 -23.20 39.83 19.08
C LYS A 5 -22.01 39.19 18.35
N PHE A 6 -22.17 37.95 17.80
CA PHE A 6 -21.15 37.19 17.11
C PHE A 6 -21.71 36.63 15.80
N GLN A 7 -20.93 36.74 14.73
CA GLN A 7 -21.26 36.21 13.41
C GLN A 7 -20.04 35.41 12.87
N MET A 8 -20.29 34.21 12.35
CA MET A 8 -19.27 33.43 11.63
C MET A 8 -19.48 33.65 10.13
N SER A 9 -18.39 33.94 9.42
CA SER A 9 -18.36 33.99 7.95
C SER A 9 -17.40 32.96 7.41
N ILE A 10 -17.72 32.34 6.28
CA ILE A 10 -16.85 31.37 5.60
C ILE A 10 -16.28 32.06 4.36
N ASN A 11 -14.96 32.17 4.30
CA ASN A 11 -14.26 32.75 3.16
C ASN A 11 -14.14 31.70 2.05
N LEU A 12 -14.32 32.13 0.79
CA LEU A 12 -14.13 31.26 -0.39
C LEU A 12 -12.73 30.64 -0.49
N GLN A 13 -11.73 31.16 0.23
CA GLN A 13 -10.40 30.55 0.35
C GLN A 13 -10.43 29.08 0.84
N VAL A 14 -11.48 28.68 1.56
CA VAL A 14 -11.73 27.29 1.95
C VAL A 14 -11.78 26.36 0.72
N LEU A 15 -12.23 26.85 -0.44
CA LEU A 15 -12.22 26.08 -1.70
C LEU A 15 -10.81 25.70 -2.18
N ASN A 16 -9.79 26.47 -1.84
CA ASN A 16 -8.39 26.11 -2.15
C ASN A 16 -7.95 24.86 -1.39
N HIS A 17 -8.44 24.68 -0.17
CA HIS A 17 -8.13 23.52 0.66
C HIS A 17 -9.03 22.34 0.34
N LEU A 18 -10.28 22.58 -0.03
CA LEU A 18 -11.27 21.53 -0.32
C LEU A 18 -11.26 21.05 -1.77
N GLY A 19 -10.69 21.80 -2.73
CA GLY A 19 -10.79 21.48 -4.15
C GLY A 19 -9.45 21.26 -4.86
N LEU A 20 -8.54 22.23 -4.77
CA LEU A 20 -7.34 22.26 -5.62
C LEU A 20 -6.26 21.24 -5.23
N ASN A 21 -6.26 20.75 -3.99
CA ASN A 21 -5.25 19.84 -3.45
C ASN A 21 -5.83 18.54 -2.86
N LEU A 22 -7.12 18.28 -3.08
CA LEU A 22 -7.82 17.18 -2.42
C LEU A 22 -7.38 15.80 -2.95
N TYR A 23 -7.05 15.70 -4.24
CA TYR A 23 -6.70 14.43 -4.87
C TYR A 23 -5.37 14.50 -5.58
N SER A 24 -4.51 13.54 -5.31
CA SER A 24 -3.16 13.46 -5.85
C SER A 24 -3.06 12.75 -7.19
N ASN A 25 -4.08 11.95 -7.56
CA ASN A 25 -4.04 11.15 -8.79
C ASN A 25 -5.33 11.22 -9.62
N THR A 26 -5.18 11.04 -10.93
CA THR A 26 -6.26 11.11 -11.93
C THR A 26 -7.34 10.05 -11.70
N SER A 27 -6.97 8.84 -11.27
CA SER A 27 -7.94 7.76 -11.06
C SER A 27 -8.89 8.07 -9.92
N ALA A 28 -8.42 8.75 -8.87
CA ALA A 28 -9.26 9.21 -7.77
C ALA A 28 -10.26 10.28 -8.24
N VAL A 29 -9.81 11.25 -9.07
CA VAL A 29 -10.69 12.28 -9.64
C VAL A 29 -11.75 11.66 -10.54
N LEU A 30 -11.36 10.79 -11.47
CA LEU A 30 -12.31 10.13 -12.36
C LEU A 30 -13.28 9.21 -11.60
N SER A 31 -12.84 8.62 -10.48
CA SER A 31 -13.74 7.83 -9.64
C SER A 31 -14.85 8.67 -8.99
N GLU A 32 -14.61 9.97 -8.70
CA GLU A 32 -15.68 10.86 -8.24
C GLU A 32 -16.73 11.11 -9.34
N VAL A 33 -16.28 11.29 -10.59
CA VAL A 33 -17.22 11.49 -11.71
C VAL A 33 -18.02 10.21 -11.99
N VAL A 34 -17.40 9.05 -11.99
CA VAL A 34 -18.07 7.76 -12.15
C VAL A 34 -19.08 7.51 -11.02
N ALA A 35 -18.74 7.85 -9.77
CA ALA A 35 -19.66 7.77 -8.64
C ALA A 35 -20.86 8.73 -8.81
N ASN A 36 -20.63 9.94 -9.32
CA ASN A 36 -21.72 10.89 -9.60
C ASN A 36 -22.66 10.39 -10.71
N ALA A 37 -22.13 9.75 -11.74
CA ALA A 37 -22.92 9.12 -12.81
C ALA A 37 -23.76 7.95 -12.25
N TRP A 38 -23.21 7.12 -11.37
CA TRP A 38 -23.96 6.09 -10.65
C TRP A 38 -25.12 6.68 -9.85
N ASP A 39 -24.84 7.73 -9.09
CA ASP A 39 -25.83 8.45 -8.29
C ASP A 39 -26.92 9.13 -9.13
N ALA A 40 -26.64 9.40 -10.41
CA ALA A 40 -27.57 9.95 -11.39
C ALA A 40 -28.27 8.88 -12.24
N ASP A 41 -28.25 7.62 -11.80
CA ASP A 41 -28.87 6.48 -12.51
C ASP A 41 -28.32 6.19 -13.91
N ALA A 42 -27.09 6.64 -14.21
CA ALA A 42 -26.47 6.30 -15.47
C ALA A 42 -26.31 4.77 -15.62
N LYS A 43 -26.46 4.29 -16.83
CA LYS A 43 -26.18 2.90 -17.20
C LYS A 43 -24.84 2.76 -17.87
N GLU A 44 -24.38 3.82 -18.51
CA GLU A 44 -23.11 3.86 -19.23
C GLU A 44 -22.37 5.15 -18.93
N VAL A 45 -21.05 5.03 -18.78
CA VAL A 45 -20.12 6.15 -18.66
C VAL A 45 -18.99 5.95 -19.66
N HIS A 46 -18.80 6.90 -20.55
CA HIS A 46 -17.74 6.90 -21.56
C HIS A 46 -16.67 7.94 -21.23
N ILE A 47 -15.44 7.50 -21.02
CA ILE A 47 -14.27 8.34 -20.71
C ILE A 47 -13.33 8.29 -21.90
N SER A 48 -13.19 9.40 -22.60
CA SER A 48 -12.21 9.57 -23.69
C SER A 48 -11.03 10.39 -23.20
N ILE A 49 -9.84 9.86 -23.36
CA ILE A 49 -8.58 10.47 -22.90
C ILE A 49 -7.71 10.76 -24.11
N ASP A 50 -7.52 12.04 -24.36
CA ASP A 50 -6.61 12.57 -25.37
C ASP A 50 -5.37 13.19 -24.72
N SER A 51 -4.42 13.67 -25.53
CA SER A 51 -3.19 14.30 -25.05
C SER A 51 -3.44 15.52 -24.16
N ASP A 52 -4.45 16.31 -24.49
CA ASP A 52 -4.71 17.64 -23.92
C ASP A 52 -6.10 17.79 -23.31
N SER A 53 -6.92 16.74 -23.39
CA SER A 53 -8.30 16.75 -22.87
C SER A 53 -8.76 15.40 -22.34
N ILE A 54 -9.74 15.44 -21.43
CA ILE A 54 -10.50 14.27 -20.99
C ILE A 54 -11.97 14.62 -21.15
N THR A 55 -12.71 13.78 -21.87
CA THR A 55 -14.15 13.92 -22.02
C THR A 55 -14.84 12.76 -21.32
N ILE A 56 -15.79 13.07 -20.46
CA ILE A 56 -16.60 12.08 -19.74
C ILE A 56 -18.06 12.32 -20.12
N ILE A 57 -18.74 11.27 -20.56
CA ILE A 57 -20.15 11.28 -20.97
C ILE A 57 -20.88 10.22 -20.18
N ASP A 58 -21.94 10.57 -19.50
CA ASP A 58 -22.87 9.65 -18.88
C ASP A 58 -24.29 9.80 -19.46
N ASN A 59 -25.08 8.74 -19.38
CA ASN A 59 -26.49 8.70 -19.75
C ASN A 59 -27.40 8.65 -18.53
N GLY A 60 -27.06 9.38 -17.50
CA GLY A 60 -27.87 9.53 -16.28
C GLY A 60 -29.09 10.43 -16.46
N THR A 61 -29.72 10.81 -15.36
CA THR A 61 -30.94 11.66 -15.36
C THR A 61 -30.70 13.08 -15.91
N GLY A 62 -29.45 13.53 -15.95
CA GLY A 62 -29.09 14.89 -16.27
C GLY A 62 -29.53 15.91 -15.22
N MET A 63 -29.34 17.19 -15.54
CA MET A 63 -29.64 18.33 -14.67
C MET A 63 -30.34 19.44 -15.45
N ASP A 64 -31.43 19.96 -14.93
CA ASP A 64 -32.01 21.23 -15.36
C ASP A 64 -31.28 22.43 -14.75
N LEU A 65 -31.64 23.65 -15.10
CA LEU A 65 -31.00 24.87 -14.60
C LEU A 65 -31.08 24.97 -13.05
N SER A 66 -32.20 24.53 -12.47
CA SER A 66 -32.40 24.52 -11.02
C SER A 66 -31.47 23.53 -10.34
N ASP A 67 -31.33 22.33 -10.88
CA ASP A 67 -30.40 21.32 -10.37
C ASP A 67 -28.95 21.79 -10.46
N ILE A 68 -28.57 22.44 -11.57
CA ILE A 68 -27.23 22.98 -11.74
C ILE A 68 -26.92 24.02 -10.68
N ASN A 69 -27.78 25.03 -10.47
CA ASN A 69 -27.50 26.11 -9.54
C ASN A 69 -27.62 25.68 -8.07
N ASN A 70 -28.67 24.94 -7.73
CA ASN A 70 -28.99 24.64 -6.34
C ASN A 70 -28.29 23.37 -5.81
N LYS A 71 -27.85 22.45 -6.69
CA LYS A 71 -27.22 21.19 -6.32
C LYS A 71 -25.79 21.08 -6.83
N TYR A 72 -25.59 21.21 -8.15
CA TYR A 72 -24.26 20.98 -8.74
C TYR A 72 -23.28 22.10 -8.40
N LEU A 73 -23.61 23.36 -8.59
CA LEU A 73 -22.75 24.51 -8.29
C LEU A 73 -22.68 24.84 -6.79
N THR A 74 -23.63 24.38 -5.99
CA THR A 74 -23.62 24.56 -4.54
C THR A 74 -22.58 23.62 -3.91
N VAL A 75 -21.54 24.20 -3.34
CA VAL A 75 -20.48 23.44 -2.64
C VAL A 75 -21.02 22.99 -1.28
N GLY A 76 -20.83 21.71 -0.95
CA GLY A 76 -21.33 21.16 0.31
C GLY A 76 -22.80 20.73 0.28
N TYR A 77 -23.45 20.70 -0.91
CA TYR A 77 -24.81 20.20 -1.03
C TYR A 77 -24.89 18.73 -0.59
N GLN A 78 -25.72 18.47 0.41
CA GLN A 78 -25.88 17.13 0.99
C GLN A 78 -26.97 16.35 0.25
N LYS A 79 -26.57 15.60 -0.77
CA LYS A 79 -27.48 14.84 -1.62
C LYS A 79 -28.34 13.85 -0.83
N ARG A 80 -27.77 13.19 0.18
CA ARG A 80 -28.45 12.15 0.99
C ARG A 80 -29.47 12.72 1.99
N SER A 81 -29.47 14.03 2.25
CA SER A 81 -30.50 14.64 3.09
C SER A 81 -31.90 14.57 2.46
N GLU A 82 -31.98 14.43 1.14
CA GLU A 82 -33.23 14.25 0.42
C GLU A 82 -33.61 12.77 0.26
N SER A 83 -32.63 11.92 -0.12
CA SER A 83 -32.80 10.48 -0.25
C SER A 83 -31.43 9.79 -0.25
N GLY A 84 -31.29 8.68 0.47
CA GLY A 84 -30.13 7.77 0.38
C GLY A 84 -30.09 6.94 -0.89
N LEU A 85 -31.14 7.03 -1.74
CA LEU A 85 -31.30 6.25 -2.97
C LEU A 85 -31.35 7.16 -4.20
N SER A 86 -30.88 6.67 -5.32
CA SER A 86 -30.99 7.34 -6.63
C SER A 86 -32.45 7.42 -7.12
N PRO A 87 -32.80 8.43 -7.95
CA PRO A 87 -34.21 8.77 -8.21
C PRO A 87 -35.02 7.70 -8.98
N ILE A 88 -34.42 6.94 -9.87
CA ILE A 88 -35.14 6.02 -10.78
C ILE A 88 -34.82 4.56 -10.44
N LEU A 89 -33.54 4.21 -10.34
CA LEU A 89 -33.11 2.82 -10.15
C LEU A 89 -32.95 2.45 -8.67
N HIS A 90 -33.19 3.39 -7.77
CA HIS A 90 -33.09 3.22 -6.31
C HIS A 90 -31.74 2.61 -5.86
N ARG A 91 -30.66 3.00 -6.52
CA ARG A 91 -29.30 2.60 -6.16
C ARG A 91 -28.84 3.33 -4.89
N PRO A 92 -28.10 2.68 -4.00
CA PRO A 92 -27.46 3.39 -2.88
C PRO A 92 -26.56 4.51 -3.37
N VAL A 93 -26.82 5.75 -2.92
CA VAL A 93 -26.06 6.94 -3.31
C VAL A 93 -24.70 6.91 -2.65
N MET A 94 -23.64 7.08 -3.43
CA MET A 94 -22.25 7.13 -2.95
C MET A 94 -21.87 8.53 -2.44
N GLY A 95 -22.37 9.59 -3.09
CA GLY A 95 -22.05 10.98 -2.75
C GLY A 95 -22.69 11.40 -1.42
N ARG A 96 -21.91 12.00 -0.47
CA ARG A 96 -22.40 12.55 0.81
C ARG A 96 -22.05 14.01 1.00
N LYS A 97 -20.79 14.39 0.81
CA LYS A 97 -20.25 15.72 1.19
C LYS A 97 -20.48 16.84 0.17
N GLY A 98 -20.87 16.53 -1.08
CA GLY A 98 -21.09 17.51 -2.14
C GLY A 98 -19.86 18.30 -2.60
N ILE A 99 -18.65 17.79 -2.33
CA ILE A 99 -17.37 18.41 -2.67
C ILE A 99 -16.58 17.67 -3.75
N GLY A 100 -16.97 16.44 -4.12
CA GLY A 100 -16.26 15.58 -5.08
C GLY A 100 -16.04 16.23 -6.45
N LYS A 101 -16.99 17.05 -6.91
CA LYS A 101 -16.89 17.84 -8.16
C LYS A 101 -15.69 18.80 -8.19
N LEU A 102 -15.26 19.29 -7.03
CA LEU A 102 -14.11 20.19 -6.93
C LEU A 102 -12.78 19.48 -7.27
N SER A 103 -12.77 18.15 -7.22
CA SER A 103 -11.59 17.35 -7.57
C SER A 103 -11.15 17.54 -9.02
N LEU A 104 -12.07 17.87 -9.93
CA LEU A 104 -11.77 18.14 -11.35
C LEU A 104 -10.73 19.26 -11.50
N PHE A 105 -10.77 20.26 -10.63
CA PHE A 105 -9.83 21.38 -10.63
C PHE A 105 -8.40 20.99 -10.25
N SER A 106 -8.20 19.80 -9.72
CA SER A 106 -6.85 19.28 -9.44
C SER A 106 -6.11 18.83 -10.69
N ILE A 107 -6.83 18.45 -11.77
CA ILE A 107 -6.25 17.89 -12.99
C ILE A 107 -6.42 18.77 -14.24
N ALA A 108 -7.37 19.71 -14.26
CA ALA A 108 -7.62 20.61 -15.38
C ALA A 108 -7.80 22.06 -14.92
N ASN A 109 -7.44 23.03 -15.78
CA ASN A 109 -7.70 24.44 -15.53
C ASN A 109 -9.06 24.88 -16.09
N ILE A 110 -9.55 24.22 -17.12
CA ILE A 110 -10.84 24.51 -17.74
C ILE A 110 -11.74 23.28 -17.63
N VAL A 111 -12.89 23.46 -17.02
CA VAL A 111 -13.93 22.43 -16.86
C VAL A 111 -15.20 22.91 -17.52
N LYS A 112 -15.63 22.24 -18.61
CA LYS A 112 -16.91 22.48 -19.27
C LYS A 112 -17.88 21.38 -18.88
N VAL A 113 -19.09 21.77 -18.53
CA VAL A 113 -20.17 20.86 -18.18
C VAL A 113 -21.36 21.18 -19.05
N PHE A 114 -21.86 20.17 -19.73
CA PHE A 114 -23.14 20.22 -20.44
C PHE A 114 -24.06 19.18 -19.84
N SER A 115 -25.32 19.50 -19.65
CA SER A 115 -26.30 18.54 -19.14
C SER A 115 -27.62 18.70 -19.84
N ARG A 116 -28.25 17.55 -20.14
CA ARG A 116 -29.60 17.47 -20.70
C ARG A 116 -30.52 16.75 -19.73
N LYS A 117 -31.62 17.41 -19.39
CA LYS A 117 -32.73 16.82 -18.63
C LYS A 117 -34.02 17.11 -19.35
N ASN A 118 -34.69 16.07 -19.86
CA ASN A 118 -35.84 16.17 -20.77
C ASN A 118 -35.49 16.99 -22.03
N ASP A 119 -36.18 18.10 -22.26
CA ASP A 119 -35.94 18.99 -23.41
C ASP A 119 -35.01 20.15 -23.11
N GLU A 120 -34.54 20.28 -21.88
CA GLU A 120 -33.67 21.37 -21.45
C GLU A 120 -32.20 20.96 -21.53
N ILE A 121 -31.40 21.77 -22.23
CA ILE A 121 -29.95 21.58 -22.33
C ILE A 121 -29.27 22.84 -21.79
N ASN A 122 -28.39 22.66 -20.79
CA ASN A 122 -27.60 23.72 -20.22
C ASN A 122 -26.12 23.44 -20.37
N GLY A 123 -25.31 24.49 -20.54
CA GLY A 123 -23.86 24.36 -20.63
C GLY A 123 -23.13 25.51 -19.95
N PHE A 124 -22.10 25.20 -19.21
CA PHE A 124 -21.26 26.22 -18.55
C PHE A 124 -19.79 25.80 -18.47
N GLU A 125 -18.95 26.82 -18.35
CA GLU A 125 -17.49 26.66 -18.23
C GLU A 125 -17.01 27.26 -16.91
N ILE A 126 -16.18 26.53 -16.21
CA ILE A 126 -15.43 26.98 -15.04
C ILE A 126 -13.96 27.06 -15.41
N ASP A 127 -13.41 28.28 -15.38
CA ASP A 127 -11.96 28.52 -15.45
C ASP A 127 -11.40 28.65 -14.03
N THR A 128 -10.48 27.75 -13.69
CA THR A 128 -9.89 27.70 -12.35
C THR A 128 -9.05 28.94 -12.03
N ASN A 129 -8.53 29.66 -13.04
CA ASN A 129 -7.76 30.88 -12.82
C ASN A 129 -8.70 32.01 -12.43
N SER A 130 -9.80 32.19 -13.17
CA SER A 130 -10.84 33.16 -12.87
C SER A 130 -11.51 32.85 -11.51
N LEU A 131 -11.72 31.57 -11.19
CA LEU A 131 -12.23 31.15 -9.88
C LEU A 131 -11.26 31.53 -8.76
N LYS A 132 -9.95 31.33 -8.94
CA LYS A 132 -8.92 31.72 -7.95
C LYS A 132 -8.86 33.22 -7.75
N GLU A 133 -9.06 34.03 -8.78
CA GLU A 133 -9.13 35.49 -8.65
C GLU A 133 -10.37 35.89 -7.83
N ALA A 134 -11.55 35.33 -8.15
CA ALA A 134 -12.76 35.58 -7.38
C ALA A 134 -12.60 35.17 -5.88
N ILE A 135 -11.90 34.06 -5.61
CA ILE A 135 -11.56 33.64 -4.25
C ILE A 135 -10.67 34.68 -3.55
N LYS A 136 -9.68 35.26 -4.23
CA LYS A 136 -8.77 36.27 -3.65
C LYS A 136 -9.48 37.56 -3.32
N THR A 137 -10.39 38.00 -4.20
CA THR A 137 -11.17 39.22 -4.03
C THR A 137 -12.40 39.02 -3.14
N ASN A 138 -12.72 37.77 -2.78
CA ASN A 138 -13.94 37.37 -2.06
C ASN A 138 -15.23 37.76 -2.78
N ASP A 139 -15.17 37.74 -4.14
CA ASP A 139 -16.30 38.01 -5.02
C ASP A 139 -17.06 36.73 -5.38
N THR A 140 -18.33 36.90 -5.77
CA THR A 140 -19.11 35.77 -6.29
C THR A 140 -18.58 35.36 -7.66
N TYR A 141 -18.29 34.09 -7.83
CA TYR A 141 -17.87 33.53 -9.12
C TYR A 141 -19.09 33.10 -9.94
N TYR A 142 -19.15 33.53 -11.17
CA TYR A 142 -20.17 33.13 -12.14
C TYR A 142 -19.52 32.31 -13.26
N PRO A 143 -19.83 31.02 -13.41
CA PRO A 143 -19.41 30.24 -14.56
C PRO A 143 -19.87 30.87 -15.87
N LYS A 144 -19.04 30.78 -16.91
CA LYS A 144 -19.36 31.30 -18.23
C LYS A 144 -20.39 30.39 -18.89
N GLU A 145 -21.50 30.96 -19.37
CA GLU A 145 -22.49 30.23 -20.14
C GLU A 145 -21.92 29.79 -21.50
N LEU A 146 -22.23 28.57 -21.92
CA LEU A 146 -21.80 27.98 -23.20
C LEU A 146 -23.00 27.75 -24.14
N SER A 147 -22.77 27.92 -25.44
CA SER A 147 -23.73 27.49 -26.46
C SER A 147 -23.96 26.00 -26.41
N THR A 148 -25.21 25.60 -26.50
CA THR A 148 -25.65 24.19 -26.45
C THR A 148 -26.09 23.65 -27.80
N THR A 149 -25.97 24.49 -28.90
CA THR A 149 -26.55 24.20 -30.23
C THR A 149 -25.96 22.95 -30.88
N ASP A 150 -24.67 22.69 -30.66
CA ASP A 150 -23.92 21.61 -31.32
C ASP A 150 -23.56 20.46 -30.36
N VAL A 151 -24.18 20.40 -29.19
CA VAL A 151 -23.87 19.34 -28.19
C VAL A 151 -24.64 18.07 -28.53
N PRO A 152 -23.99 16.93 -28.80
CA PRO A 152 -24.63 15.74 -29.32
C PRO A 152 -25.25 14.89 -28.19
N PHE A 153 -26.32 15.38 -27.56
CA PHE A 153 -27.10 14.56 -26.65
C PHE A 153 -28.12 13.69 -27.38
N ALA A 154 -28.00 12.39 -27.30
CA ALA A 154 -29.02 11.45 -27.79
C ALA A 154 -30.17 11.33 -26.79
N GLU A 155 -29.88 11.37 -25.49
CA GLU A 155 -30.81 11.20 -24.37
C GLU A 155 -30.40 12.09 -23.19
N ASN A 156 -31.10 11.96 -22.05
CA ASN A 156 -30.67 12.65 -20.83
C ASN A 156 -29.26 12.22 -20.43
N GLY A 157 -28.53 13.11 -19.76
CA GLY A 157 -27.17 12.79 -19.30
C GLY A 157 -26.32 14.03 -19.07
N THR A 158 -25.04 13.79 -18.79
CA THR A 158 -24.06 14.84 -18.55
C THR A 158 -22.79 14.61 -19.35
N ILE A 159 -22.24 15.68 -19.92
CA ILE A 159 -20.95 15.71 -20.61
C ILE A 159 -20.02 16.64 -19.83
N ILE A 160 -18.89 16.12 -19.39
CA ILE A 160 -17.83 16.88 -18.73
C ILE A 160 -16.60 16.86 -19.63
N VAL A 161 -16.12 18.05 -20.02
CA VAL A 161 -14.90 18.19 -20.80
C VAL A 161 -13.86 18.91 -19.96
N LEU A 162 -12.75 18.23 -19.71
CA LEU A 162 -11.58 18.74 -19.01
C LEU A 162 -10.54 19.12 -20.05
N SER A 163 -10.16 20.38 -20.12
CA SER A 163 -9.16 20.91 -21.04
C SER A 163 -8.14 21.75 -20.29
N ASP A 164 -7.06 22.10 -20.96
CA ASP A 164 -5.89 22.72 -20.32
C ASP A 164 -5.43 21.87 -19.12
N LEU A 165 -5.13 20.60 -19.41
CA LEU A 165 -4.73 19.62 -18.40
C LEU A 165 -3.40 20.04 -17.76
N LYS A 166 -3.33 20.03 -16.44
CA LYS A 166 -2.12 20.38 -15.68
C LYS A 166 -0.93 19.44 -15.96
N LYS A 167 -1.21 18.25 -16.47
CA LYS A 167 -0.19 17.26 -16.90
C LYS A 167 -0.61 16.65 -18.23
N LYS A 168 0.32 16.58 -19.19
CA LYS A 168 0.09 15.88 -20.46
C LYS A 168 -0.15 14.39 -20.22
N ARG A 169 -1.02 13.80 -21.02
CA ARG A 169 -1.44 12.41 -20.91
C ARG A 169 -0.83 11.57 -22.02
N THR A 170 -0.54 10.31 -21.72
CA THR A 170 -0.01 9.34 -22.68
C THR A 170 -1.00 8.20 -22.90
N ALA A 171 -0.90 7.51 -24.04
CA ALA A 171 -1.76 6.38 -24.38
C ALA A 171 -1.66 5.23 -23.35
N SER A 172 -0.51 5.05 -22.71
CA SER A 172 -0.32 4.06 -21.64
C SER A 172 -1.20 4.32 -20.40
N LEU A 173 -1.51 5.60 -20.13
CA LEU A 173 -2.37 6.00 -19.03
C LEU A 173 -3.76 5.36 -19.09
N ALA A 174 -4.34 5.21 -20.28
CA ALA A 174 -5.70 4.66 -20.43
C ALA A 174 -5.80 3.21 -19.94
N THR A 175 -4.77 2.39 -20.17
CA THR A 175 -4.72 1.00 -19.71
C THR A 175 -4.62 0.92 -18.19
N HIS A 176 -3.71 1.70 -17.59
CA HIS A 176 -3.55 1.78 -16.13
C HIS A 176 -4.80 2.34 -15.44
N LEU A 177 -5.44 3.36 -16.03
CA LEU A 177 -6.70 3.90 -15.50
C LEU A 177 -7.84 2.89 -15.52
N ARG A 178 -7.90 2.04 -16.56
CA ARG A 178 -8.93 0.98 -16.63
C ARG A 178 -8.81 0.01 -15.46
N GLN A 179 -7.62 -0.48 -15.18
CA GLN A 179 -7.36 -1.36 -14.05
C GLN A 179 -7.64 -0.68 -12.70
N ARG A 180 -7.19 0.56 -12.55
CA ARG A 180 -7.39 1.34 -11.33
C ARG A 180 -8.85 1.64 -11.06
N LEU A 181 -9.64 2.02 -12.07
CA LEU A 181 -11.08 2.22 -11.92
C LEU A 181 -11.82 0.91 -11.64
N ALA A 182 -11.43 -0.20 -12.31
CA ALA A 182 -11.99 -1.52 -12.02
C ALA A 182 -11.82 -1.89 -10.53
N ARG A 183 -10.69 -1.57 -9.93
CA ARG A 183 -10.40 -1.86 -8.52
C ARG A 183 -11.10 -0.90 -7.55
N ARG A 184 -11.51 0.29 -8.01
CA ARG A 184 -12.19 1.30 -7.17
C ARG A 184 -13.69 1.08 -7.04
N PHE A 185 -14.27 0.24 -7.88
CA PHE A 185 -15.72 0.02 -7.90
C PHE A 185 -16.08 -1.46 -7.97
N ALA A 186 -16.85 -1.91 -6.99
CA ALA A 186 -17.43 -3.26 -7.01
C ALA A 186 -18.66 -3.36 -7.91
N ILE A 187 -19.23 -2.19 -8.26
CA ILE A 187 -20.52 -2.09 -8.96
C ILE A 187 -20.42 -2.11 -10.49
N ILE A 188 -19.23 -1.92 -11.07
CA ILE A 188 -19.07 -1.92 -12.54
C ILE A 188 -19.31 -3.32 -13.08
N GLY A 189 -20.23 -3.43 -14.05
CA GLY A 189 -20.54 -4.66 -14.78
C GLY A 189 -22.02 -4.87 -15.04
N GLU A 190 -22.35 -5.91 -15.80
CA GLU A 190 -23.71 -6.23 -16.23
C GLU A 190 -24.68 -6.48 -15.08
N LYS A 191 -24.21 -7.08 -14.00
CA LYS A 191 -25.03 -7.40 -12.81
C LYS A 191 -25.71 -6.16 -12.22
N ASN A 192 -25.02 -5.03 -12.22
CA ASN A 192 -25.54 -3.77 -11.70
C ASN A 192 -26.10 -2.86 -12.79
N ASN A 193 -26.16 -3.33 -14.04
CA ASN A 193 -26.55 -2.54 -15.21
C ASN A 193 -25.79 -1.19 -15.25
N PHE A 194 -24.46 -1.26 -15.02
CA PHE A 194 -23.59 -0.09 -14.97
C PHE A 194 -22.26 -0.40 -15.67
N LYS A 195 -22.05 0.17 -16.84
CA LYS A 195 -20.86 -0.04 -17.67
C LYS A 195 -20.03 1.23 -17.75
N VAL A 196 -18.72 1.08 -17.68
CA VAL A 196 -17.76 2.19 -17.82
C VAL A 196 -16.80 1.84 -18.95
N PHE A 197 -16.58 2.80 -19.84
CA PHE A 197 -15.69 2.65 -21.00
C PHE A 197 -14.56 3.65 -20.89
N ILE A 198 -13.34 3.22 -21.22
CA ILE A 198 -12.19 4.11 -21.41
C ILE A 198 -11.69 3.95 -22.84
N ASN A 199 -11.70 5.03 -23.62
CA ASN A 199 -11.31 5.03 -25.03
C ASN A 199 -12.04 3.89 -25.80
N ASN A 200 -13.36 3.80 -25.63
CA ASN A 200 -14.25 2.78 -26.20
C ASN A 200 -13.97 1.34 -25.77
N LYS A 201 -13.16 1.10 -24.75
CA LYS A 201 -12.94 -0.21 -24.17
C LYS A 201 -13.67 -0.31 -22.84
N GLU A 202 -14.59 -1.29 -22.72
CA GLU A 202 -15.33 -1.55 -21.49
C GLU A 202 -14.37 -1.97 -20.36
N ILE A 203 -14.64 -1.49 -19.16
CA ILE A 203 -14.01 -1.97 -17.94
C ILE A 203 -14.70 -3.26 -17.51
N LEU A 204 -13.93 -4.34 -17.46
CA LEU A 204 -14.43 -5.65 -17.06
C LEU A 204 -13.95 -6.02 -15.65
N ILE A 205 -14.66 -6.95 -15.02
CA ILE A 205 -14.23 -7.54 -13.73
C ILE A 205 -12.82 -8.15 -13.84
N SER A 206 -12.48 -8.73 -15.01
CA SER A 206 -11.16 -9.27 -15.28
C SER A 206 -10.03 -8.21 -15.25
N ASP A 207 -10.34 -6.93 -15.48
CA ASP A 207 -9.37 -5.84 -15.41
C ASP A 207 -8.88 -5.58 -13.98
N ARG A 208 -9.58 -6.08 -12.96
CA ARG A 208 -9.11 -6.03 -11.56
C ARG A 208 -7.82 -6.82 -11.36
N ASN A 209 -7.65 -7.91 -12.12
CA ASN A 209 -6.44 -8.75 -12.23
C ASN A 209 -5.79 -9.19 -10.91
N TYR A 210 -6.54 -9.36 -9.82
CA TYR A 210 -5.95 -9.84 -8.56
C TYR A 210 -6.48 -11.20 -8.11
N LEU A 211 -7.77 -11.53 -8.26
CA LEU A 211 -8.29 -12.84 -7.89
C LEU A 211 -7.66 -14.00 -8.69
N SER A 212 -7.23 -13.73 -9.92
CA SER A 212 -6.51 -14.71 -10.73
C SER A 212 -5.12 -15.09 -10.16
N LYS A 213 -4.60 -14.33 -9.20
CA LYS A 213 -3.34 -14.55 -8.50
C LYS A 213 -3.53 -15.38 -7.21
N ALA A 214 -4.77 -15.61 -6.79
CA ALA A 214 -5.09 -16.28 -5.55
C ALA A 214 -4.66 -17.75 -5.53
N GLN A 215 -4.04 -18.16 -4.43
CA GLN A 215 -3.74 -19.56 -4.10
C GLN A 215 -4.67 -20.07 -3.00
N CYS A 216 -4.99 -19.24 -2.01
CA CYS A 216 -5.99 -19.53 -0.98
C CYS A 216 -6.99 -18.38 -0.95
N VAL A 217 -8.27 -18.67 -0.72
CA VAL A 217 -9.34 -17.67 -0.67
C VAL A 217 -10.25 -17.93 0.53
N TRP A 218 -10.42 -16.91 1.36
CA TRP A 218 -11.41 -16.86 2.44
C TRP A 218 -12.51 -15.90 2.03
N MET A 219 -13.75 -16.41 2.02
CA MET A 219 -14.91 -15.73 1.49
C MET A 219 -15.83 -15.31 2.63
N TYR A 220 -16.23 -14.06 2.63
CA TYR A 220 -17.21 -13.45 3.51
C TYR A 220 -18.47 -13.19 2.69
N LEU A 221 -19.47 -14.04 2.85
CA LEU A 221 -20.62 -14.04 1.98
C LEU A 221 -21.64 -12.97 2.41
N PRO A 222 -22.25 -12.26 1.44
CA PRO A 222 -23.39 -11.38 1.71
C PRO A 222 -24.59 -12.19 2.20
N GLU A 223 -25.59 -11.53 2.76
CA GLU A 223 -26.81 -12.18 3.22
C GLU A 223 -27.67 -12.64 2.05
N GLU A 224 -27.82 -11.75 1.09
CA GLU A 224 -28.57 -12.01 -0.13
C GLU A 224 -27.68 -12.55 -1.24
N ASN A 225 -28.20 -13.44 -2.07
CA ASN A 225 -27.51 -13.98 -3.24
C ASN A 225 -26.13 -14.62 -2.95
N SER A 226 -25.94 -15.16 -1.75
CA SER A 226 -24.64 -15.69 -1.29
C SER A 226 -24.07 -16.78 -2.21
N ALA A 227 -24.91 -17.65 -2.75
CA ALA A 227 -24.49 -18.72 -3.67
C ALA A 227 -23.98 -18.13 -5.01
N GLU A 228 -24.72 -17.19 -5.60
CA GLU A 228 -24.33 -16.52 -6.83
C GLU A 228 -23.04 -15.72 -6.65
N TYR A 229 -22.96 -14.97 -5.53
CA TYR A 229 -21.74 -14.21 -5.19
C TYR A 229 -20.52 -15.12 -5.11
N LYS A 230 -20.64 -16.26 -4.43
CA LYS A 230 -19.57 -17.26 -4.29
C LYS A 230 -19.15 -17.80 -5.66
N ASP A 231 -20.11 -18.16 -6.51
CA ASP A 231 -19.82 -18.69 -7.85
C ASP A 231 -19.12 -17.65 -8.73
N ASP A 232 -19.55 -16.40 -8.70
CA ASP A 232 -18.95 -15.33 -9.47
C ASP A 232 -17.54 -14.98 -8.98
N LEU A 233 -17.30 -15.04 -7.66
CA LEU A 233 -15.98 -14.89 -7.08
C LEU A 233 -15.05 -16.00 -7.56
N LEU A 234 -15.50 -17.25 -7.50
CA LEU A 234 -14.71 -18.40 -7.87
C LEU A 234 -14.42 -18.47 -9.38
N LYS A 235 -15.31 -17.98 -10.24
CA LYS A 235 -15.06 -17.86 -11.69
C LYS A 235 -13.86 -16.93 -12.00
N GLN A 236 -13.60 -15.94 -11.15
CA GLN A 236 -12.48 -15.01 -11.32
C GLN A 236 -11.13 -15.61 -10.89
N THR A 237 -11.15 -16.73 -10.17
CA THR A 237 -9.93 -17.43 -9.76
C THR A 237 -9.48 -18.41 -10.85
N LYS A 238 -8.18 -18.72 -10.89
CA LYS A 238 -7.67 -19.82 -11.75
C LYS A 238 -7.77 -21.11 -10.96
N ASP A 239 -8.80 -21.88 -11.16
CA ASP A 239 -9.12 -23.11 -10.38
C ASP A 239 -7.91 -24.04 -10.14
N LYS A 240 -7.04 -24.21 -11.13
CA LYS A 240 -5.85 -25.07 -11.01
C LYS A 240 -4.82 -24.60 -9.99
N LYS A 241 -4.88 -23.32 -9.56
CA LYS A 241 -3.93 -22.74 -8.59
C LYS A 241 -4.48 -22.74 -7.15
N ILE A 242 -5.79 -22.89 -6.99
CA ILE A 242 -6.43 -22.75 -5.67
C ILE A 242 -6.16 -23.99 -4.82
N LYS A 243 -5.52 -23.77 -3.67
CA LYS A 243 -5.22 -24.77 -2.65
C LYS A 243 -6.25 -24.82 -1.53
N LEU A 244 -6.88 -23.69 -1.22
CA LEU A 244 -7.87 -23.56 -0.16
C LEU A 244 -8.98 -22.61 -0.59
N LYS A 245 -10.25 -23.06 -0.39
CA LYS A 245 -11.45 -22.24 -0.50
C LYS A 245 -12.23 -22.39 0.81
N LYS A 246 -12.43 -21.30 1.54
CA LYS A 246 -13.08 -21.37 2.85
C LYS A 246 -14.07 -20.24 3.05
N GLU A 247 -15.27 -20.55 3.52
CA GLU A 247 -16.24 -19.56 3.96
C GLU A 247 -15.93 -19.15 5.40
N ARG A 248 -16.13 -17.87 5.69
CA ARG A 248 -15.83 -17.29 7.00
C ARG A 248 -17.04 -16.57 7.57
N PRO A 249 -17.14 -16.43 8.89
CA PRO A 249 -18.14 -15.60 9.52
C PRO A 249 -18.06 -14.16 8.99
N SER A 250 -19.20 -13.59 8.64
CA SER A 250 -19.31 -12.26 8.03
C SER A 250 -20.01 -11.23 8.93
N ILE A 251 -20.18 -11.53 10.21
CA ILE A 251 -20.94 -10.69 11.15
C ILE A 251 -19.98 -10.02 12.14
N ILE A 252 -20.18 -8.73 12.33
CA ILE A 252 -19.56 -7.90 13.36
C ILE A 252 -20.65 -7.44 14.32
N ALA A 253 -20.44 -7.61 15.63
CA ALA A 253 -21.30 -7.05 16.66
C ALA A 253 -20.68 -5.76 17.21
N ILE A 254 -21.49 -4.71 17.28
CA ILE A 254 -21.15 -3.42 17.90
C ILE A 254 -22.30 -3.11 18.86
N ASP A 255 -22.03 -3.12 20.14
CA ASP A 255 -23.03 -3.05 21.19
C ASP A 255 -24.17 -4.07 21.02
N GLU A 256 -25.41 -3.62 20.87
CA GLU A 256 -26.59 -4.48 20.68
C GLU A 256 -26.90 -4.74 19.17
N GLU A 257 -26.17 -4.12 18.24
CA GLU A 257 -26.40 -4.23 16.82
C GLU A 257 -25.41 -5.19 16.13
N THR A 258 -25.87 -5.78 15.04
CA THR A 258 -25.01 -6.67 14.22
C THR A 258 -24.93 -6.16 12.79
N TYR A 259 -23.71 -6.04 12.31
CA TYR A 259 -23.40 -5.60 10.96
C TYR A 259 -22.75 -6.71 10.15
N ARG A 260 -22.83 -6.62 8.85
CA ARG A 260 -22.24 -7.60 7.95
C ARG A 260 -21.07 -7.03 7.15
N VAL A 261 -20.02 -7.83 7.03
CA VAL A 261 -18.91 -7.64 6.11
C VAL A 261 -19.03 -8.68 5.01
N SER A 262 -18.94 -8.28 3.76
CA SER A 262 -18.87 -9.20 2.63
C SER A 262 -17.58 -8.99 1.85
N GLY A 263 -17.16 -9.96 1.04
CA GLY A 263 -15.93 -9.83 0.29
C GLY A 263 -15.06 -11.08 0.37
N TRP A 264 -13.78 -10.86 0.28
CA TRP A 264 -12.81 -11.95 0.30
C TRP A 264 -11.43 -11.43 0.74
N ILE A 265 -10.67 -12.33 1.36
CA ILE A 265 -9.23 -12.17 1.57
C ILE A 265 -8.56 -13.38 0.93
N ALA A 266 -7.43 -13.18 0.29
CA ALA A 266 -6.71 -14.22 -0.41
C ALA A 266 -5.20 -14.15 -0.13
N THR A 267 -4.50 -15.24 -0.44
CA THR A 267 -3.04 -15.25 -0.51
C THR A 267 -2.59 -15.75 -1.88
N CYS A 268 -1.51 -15.18 -2.39
CA CYS A 268 -0.83 -15.63 -3.62
C CYS A 268 0.14 -16.79 -3.33
N ALA A 269 0.69 -17.38 -4.38
CA ALA A 269 1.70 -18.41 -4.27
C ALA A 269 3.08 -17.81 -3.92
N GLU A 270 3.44 -16.69 -4.56
CA GLU A 270 4.70 -15.97 -4.39
C GLU A 270 4.44 -14.47 -4.26
N PRO A 271 5.16 -13.75 -3.37
CA PRO A 271 4.92 -12.33 -3.12
C PRO A 271 5.06 -11.44 -4.36
N ASN A 272 5.98 -11.77 -5.27
CA ASN A 272 6.20 -11.03 -6.51
C ASN A 272 5.00 -11.07 -7.48
N GLU A 273 4.06 -12.01 -7.29
CA GLU A 273 2.81 -12.02 -8.05
C GLU A 273 1.92 -10.80 -7.72
N LEU A 274 2.13 -10.16 -6.56
CA LEU A 274 1.42 -8.96 -6.14
C LEU A 274 2.11 -7.66 -6.57
N ASP A 275 3.33 -7.76 -7.08
CA ASP A 275 4.06 -6.68 -7.70
C ASP A 275 3.58 -6.51 -9.14
N ASP A 276 2.74 -5.52 -9.34
CA ASP A 276 2.22 -5.11 -10.63
C ASP A 276 2.42 -3.59 -10.76
N ASP A 277 1.75 -2.92 -11.68
CA ASP A 277 1.74 -1.46 -11.80
C ASP A 277 1.29 -0.73 -10.51
N GLU A 278 0.62 -1.45 -9.63
CA GLU A 278 0.27 -1.04 -8.26
C GLU A 278 0.64 -2.16 -7.29
N ASN A 279 0.98 -1.79 -6.06
CA ASN A 279 1.09 -2.75 -4.97
C ASN A 279 -0.28 -3.37 -4.67
N LEU A 280 -0.42 -4.66 -4.93
CA LEU A 280 -1.64 -5.41 -4.63
C LEU A 280 -1.61 -6.07 -3.24
N ASN A 281 -0.51 -6.00 -2.53
CA ASN A 281 -0.37 -6.50 -1.16
C ASN A 281 -1.08 -5.57 -0.16
N ARG A 282 -2.40 -5.56 -0.22
CA ARG A 282 -3.27 -4.70 0.58
C ARG A 282 -4.66 -5.31 0.74
N ILE A 283 -5.39 -4.89 1.78
CA ILE A 283 -6.81 -5.20 1.95
C ILE A 283 -7.60 -3.92 1.80
N VAL A 284 -8.37 -3.87 0.71
CA VAL A 284 -9.20 -2.72 0.33
C VAL A 284 -10.55 -2.78 1.06
N ILE A 285 -11.01 -1.64 1.56
CA ILE A 285 -12.36 -1.52 2.12
C ILE A 285 -13.25 -0.80 1.12
N MET A 286 -14.33 -1.47 0.74
CA MET A 286 -15.39 -0.95 -0.10
C MET A 286 -16.55 -0.51 0.77
N VAL A 287 -17.17 0.61 0.41
CA VAL A 287 -18.40 1.11 1.04
C VAL A 287 -19.34 1.55 -0.06
N ARG A 288 -20.57 1.03 -0.05
CA ARG A 288 -21.58 1.26 -1.10
C ARG A 288 -21.05 0.97 -2.50
N GLY A 289 -20.19 -0.05 -2.61
CA GLY A 289 -19.59 -0.49 -3.87
C GLY A 289 -18.48 0.42 -4.43
N LYS A 290 -18.03 1.42 -3.67
CA LYS A 290 -16.88 2.29 -3.98
C LYS A 290 -15.75 2.07 -2.96
N MET A 291 -14.51 2.11 -3.41
CA MET A 291 -13.35 2.04 -2.53
C MET A 291 -13.30 3.25 -1.60
N ALA A 292 -13.37 2.99 -0.30
CA ALA A 292 -13.33 3.99 0.77
C ALA A 292 -11.96 4.02 1.49
N LYS A 293 -11.29 2.87 1.59
CA LYS A 293 -9.94 2.76 2.12
C LYS A 293 -9.09 1.88 1.22
N GLU A 294 -7.93 2.38 0.85
CA GLU A 294 -7.04 1.67 -0.08
C GLU A 294 -6.33 0.48 0.59
N ASP A 295 -5.97 0.63 1.85
CA ASP A 295 -5.31 -0.43 2.61
C ASP A 295 -5.59 -0.30 4.11
N ILE A 296 -6.38 -1.23 4.66
CA ILE A 296 -6.57 -1.36 6.11
C ILE A 296 -5.45 -2.22 6.73
N PHE A 297 -4.82 -3.06 5.93
CA PHE A 297 -3.84 -4.02 6.41
C PHE A 297 -2.59 -3.34 6.99
N SER A 298 -2.15 -2.23 6.39
CA SER A 298 -1.00 -1.44 6.88
C SER A 298 -1.20 -0.89 8.29
N GLU A 299 -2.45 -0.63 8.71
CA GLU A 299 -2.75 -0.13 10.05
C GLU A 299 -2.78 -1.21 11.13
N ILE A 300 -3.02 -2.45 10.72
CA ILE A 300 -3.13 -3.57 11.67
C ILE A 300 -1.75 -4.02 12.16
N GLY A 301 -0.67 -3.69 11.43
CA GLY A 301 0.71 -3.82 11.89
C GLY A 301 1.14 -5.26 12.11
N THR A 302 1.05 -6.12 11.09
CA THR A 302 1.60 -7.47 11.19
C THR A 302 2.93 -7.57 10.41
N THR A 303 3.97 -8.01 11.09
CA THR A 303 5.32 -8.22 10.53
C THR A 303 5.59 -9.67 10.13
N ALA A 304 4.61 -10.57 10.31
CA ALA A 304 4.77 -11.98 10.00
C ALA A 304 4.95 -12.24 8.49
N LEU A 305 5.72 -13.25 8.13
CA LEU A 305 6.06 -13.55 6.73
C LEU A 305 4.85 -13.70 5.81
N TYR A 306 3.74 -14.27 6.32
CA TYR A 306 2.51 -14.44 5.54
C TYR A 306 1.91 -13.10 5.06
N SER A 307 2.24 -11.99 5.73
CA SER A 307 1.74 -10.67 5.38
C SER A 307 2.11 -10.24 3.95
N LYS A 308 3.24 -10.69 3.45
CA LYS A 308 3.70 -10.40 2.07
C LYS A 308 2.88 -11.11 0.98
N TYR A 309 2.08 -12.10 1.35
CA TYR A 309 1.29 -12.90 0.42
C TYR A 309 -0.18 -12.48 0.37
N ILE A 310 -0.61 -11.61 1.30
CA ILE A 310 -2.02 -11.33 1.56
C ILE A 310 -2.54 -10.19 0.68
N PHE A 311 -3.76 -10.34 0.21
CA PHE A 311 -4.49 -9.27 -0.46
C PHE A 311 -5.99 -9.53 -0.35
N GLY A 312 -6.81 -8.49 -0.50
CA GLY A 312 -8.24 -8.68 -0.32
C GLY A 312 -9.08 -7.46 -0.62
N GLU A 313 -10.38 -7.70 -0.65
CA GLU A 313 -11.42 -6.68 -0.78
C GLU A 313 -12.57 -7.04 0.16
N LEU A 314 -12.89 -6.13 1.07
CA LEU A 314 -13.99 -6.28 2.01
C LEU A 314 -14.97 -5.12 1.83
N SER A 315 -16.25 -5.42 1.77
CA SER A 315 -17.35 -4.45 1.76
C SER A 315 -17.92 -4.30 3.16
N ALA A 316 -17.96 -3.07 3.66
CA ALA A 316 -18.36 -2.71 5.00
C ALA A 316 -19.29 -1.48 4.95
N ASP A 317 -20.49 -1.63 4.40
CA ASP A 317 -21.41 -0.52 4.15
C ASP A 317 -21.92 0.15 5.43
N PHE A 318 -21.83 -0.53 6.57
CA PHE A 318 -22.16 0.00 7.90
C PHE A 318 -21.23 1.16 8.34
N LEU A 319 -20.12 1.37 7.66
CA LEU A 319 -19.25 2.53 7.92
C LEU A 319 -19.81 3.84 7.36
N ASP A 320 -20.85 3.78 6.52
CA ASP A 320 -21.46 4.96 5.89
C ASP A 320 -23.00 4.84 5.89
N LEU A 321 -23.59 4.74 7.06
CA LEU A 321 -25.04 4.74 7.27
C LEU A 321 -25.59 6.15 7.08
N ASP A 322 -26.81 6.25 6.52
CA ASP A 322 -27.44 7.55 6.22
C ASP A 322 -27.90 8.29 7.48
N ASP A 323 -28.32 7.52 8.51
CA ASP A 323 -28.84 8.05 9.78
C ASP A 323 -27.74 8.37 10.79
N GLU A 324 -26.45 8.09 10.44
CA GLU A 324 -25.33 8.29 11.33
C GLU A 324 -24.34 9.36 10.85
N ALA A 325 -23.46 9.79 11.77
CA ALA A 325 -22.40 10.72 11.45
C ALA A 325 -21.45 10.19 10.38
N ASP A 326 -21.01 11.06 9.48
CA ASP A 326 -20.00 10.73 8.47
C ASP A 326 -18.63 10.60 9.14
N ILE A 327 -18.09 9.39 9.13
CA ILE A 327 -16.79 9.06 9.72
C ILE A 327 -15.64 9.10 8.71
N THR A 328 -15.92 9.50 7.46
CA THR A 328 -14.86 9.59 6.44
C THR A 328 -14.10 10.91 6.54
N THR A 329 -12.79 10.88 6.32
CA THR A 329 -11.98 12.10 6.18
C THR A 329 -12.44 12.97 5.00
N SER A 330 -11.96 14.21 4.91
CA SER A 330 -12.36 15.12 3.83
C SER A 330 -12.03 14.59 2.43
N SER A 331 -10.93 13.84 2.29
CA SER A 331 -10.53 13.17 1.04
C SER A 331 -11.32 11.90 0.73
N ARG A 332 -12.12 11.40 1.65
CA ARG A 332 -12.81 10.10 1.57
C ARG A 332 -11.88 8.92 1.26
N GLN A 333 -10.62 9.03 1.64
CA GLN A 333 -9.63 7.97 1.47
C GLN A 333 -9.27 7.33 2.81
N ASP A 334 -9.93 7.77 3.89
CA ASP A 334 -9.71 7.29 5.25
C ASP A 334 -10.91 7.50 6.16
N PHE A 335 -10.88 6.87 7.34
CA PHE A 335 -11.88 6.98 8.39
C PHE A 335 -11.29 7.62 9.64
N PHE A 336 -12.15 8.16 10.50
CA PHE A 336 -11.71 8.58 11.83
C PHE A 336 -11.32 7.34 12.66
N GLU A 337 -10.11 7.35 13.19
CA GLU A 337 -9.51 6.20 13.86
C GLU A 337 -10.18 5.82 15.18
N ASP A 338 -10.86 6.76 15.80
CA ASP A 338 -11.55 6.65 17.10
C ASP A 338 -13.06 6.31 16.97
N ASP A 339 -13.59 6.17 15.75
CA ASP A 339 -14.97 5.73 15.55
C ASP A 339 -15.14 4.24 15.85
N GLU A 340 -16.15 3.90 16.65
CA GLU A 340 -16.41 2.54 17.12
C GLU A 340 -16.64 1.53 15.99
N ARG A 341 -17.28 1.95 14.91
CA ARG A 341 -17.53 1.11 13.72
C ARG A 341 -16.22 0.75 13.02
N TYR A 342 -15.32 1.73 12.91
CA TYR A 342 -14.03 1.51 12.29
C TYR A 342 -13.09 0.68 13.17
N ILE A 343 -13.13 0.90 14.49
CA ILE A 343 -12.41 0.08 15.47
C ILE A 343 -12.89 -1.37 15.39
N ALA A 344 -14.21 -1.60 15.36
CA ALA A 344 -14.78 -2.94 15.25
C ALA A 344 -14.38 -3.65 13.95
N LEU A 345 -14.33 -2.93 12.82
CA LEU A 345 -13.82 -3.48 11.56
C LEU A 345 -12.34 -3.87 11.66
N LYS A 346 -11.49 -3.02 12.27
CA LYS A 346 -10.06 -3.33 12.46
C LYS A 346 -9.87 -4.59 13.32
N GLU A 347 -10.60 -4.72 14.41
CA GLU A 347 -10.54 -5.89 15.27
C GLU A 347 -11.07 -7.15 14.57
N PHE A 348 -12.14 -7.03 13.77
CA PHE A 348 -12.62 -8.12 12.93
C PHE A 348 -11.54 -8.59 11.95
N VAL A 349 -10.95 -7.68 11.19
CA VAL A 349 -9.90 -8.01 10.22
C VAL A 349 -8.70 -8.64 10.94
N LYS A 350 -8.27 -8.10 12.06
CA LYS A 350 -7.17 -8.63 12.87
C LYS A 350 -7.43 -10.07 13.33
N LYS A 351 -8.65 -10.36 13.80
CA LYS A 351 -9.07 -11.71 14.18
C LYS A 351 -9.06 -12.67 13.00
N GLU A 352 -9.61 -12.23 11.85
CA GLU A 352 -9.63 -13.03 10.63
C GLU A 352 -8.22 -13.30 10.12
N LEU A 353 -7.31 -12.30 10.14
CA LEU A 353 -5.91 -12.46 9.77
C LEU A 353 -5.20 -13.51 10.62
N SER A 354 -5.51 -13.62 11.90
CA SER A 354 -4.97 -14.67 12.77
C SER A 354 -5.41 -16.08 12.32
N THR A 355 -6.68 -16.22 11.93
CA THR A 355 -7.22 -17.50 11.42
C THR A 355 -6.65 -17.82 10.02
N ILE A 356 -6.58 -16.81 9.15
CA ILE A 356 -6.00 -16.91 7.82
C ILE A 356 -4.54 -17.37 7.90
N ARG A 357 -3.78 -16.82 8.84
CA ARG A 357 -2.41 -17.25 9.12
C ARG A 357 -2.33 -18.73 9.41
N SER A 358 -3.15 -19.23 10.32
CA SER A 358 -3.17 -20.66 10.69
C SER A 358 -3.51 -21.54 9.48
N ASP A 359 -4.57 -21.20 8.75
CA ASP A 359 -4.99 -21.93 7.55
C ASP A 359 -3.89 -21.90 6.45
N TRP A 360 -3.23 -20.75 6.28
CA TRP A 360 -2.15 -20.59 5.31
C TRP A 360 -0.90 -21.42 5.69
N GLU A 361 -0.55 -21.46 6.98
CA GLU A 361 0.51 -22.32 7.50
C GLU A 361 0.23 -23.80 7.24
N ASP A 362 -1.02 -24.24 7.37
CA ASP A 362 -1.45 -25.60 7.04
C ASP A 362 -1.31 -25.90 5.53
N VAL A 363 -1.74 -24.99 4.67
CA VAL A 363 -1.58 -25.12 3.22
C VAL A 363 -0.11 -25.15 2.83
N ARG A 364 0.73 -24.33 3.47
CA ARG A 364 2.19 -24.33 3.24
C ARG A 364 2.82 -25.62 3.72
N SER A 365 2.37 -26.16 4.83
CA SER A 365 2.81 -27.45 5.37
C SER A 365 2.49 -28.58 4.41
N ASN A 366 1.27 -28.62 3.87
CA ASN A 366 0.87 -29.62 2.87
C ASN A 366 1.67 -29.47 1.57
N THR A 367 1.88 -28.23 1.14
CA THR A 367 2.66 -27.96 -0.07
C THR A 367 4.13 -28.27 0.14
N GLY A 368 4.69 -27.95 1.30
CA GLY A 368 6.06 -28.25 1.69
C GLY A 368 6.34 -29.73 1.75
N GLU A 369 5.41 -30.51 2.33
CA GLU A 369 5.45 -31.97 2.30
C GLU A 369 5.52 -32.49 0.86
N ALA A 370 4.61 -32.04 -0.02
CA ALA A 370 4.57 -32.48 -1.40
C ALA A 370 5.84 -32.07 -2.19
N GLU A 371 6.43 -30.92 -1.91
CA GLU A 371 7.67 -30.48 -2.54
C GLU A 371 8.89 -31.26 -2.01
N ALA A 372 8.98 -31.47 -0.71
CA ALA A 372 10.05 -32.22 -0.07
C ALA A 372 10.06 -33.69 -0.55
N CYS A 373 8.88 -34.31 -0.63
CA CYS A 373 8.72 -35.71 -1.08
C CYS A 373 8.99 -35.95 -2.60
N LYS A 374 9.22 -34.89 -3.37
CA LYS A 374 9.74 -35.04 -4.75
C LYS A 374 11.18 -35.61 -4.76
N TYR A 375 11.89 -35.46 -3.67
CA TYR A 375 13.23 -35.99 -3.51
C TYR A 375 13.16 -37.35 -2.83
N THR A 376 13.59 -38.42 -3.56
CA THR A 376 13.43 -39.82 -3.13
C THR A 376 13.94 -40.06 -1.71
N VAL A 377 15.14 -39.54 -1.40
CA VAL A 377 15.74 -39.71 -0.05
C VAL A 377 14.90 -39.09 1.06
N VAL A 378 14.35 -37.90 0.79
CA VAL A 378 13.47 -37.19 1.78
C VAL A 378 12.14 -37.91 1.89
N SER A 379 11.59 -38.39 0.77
CA SER A 379 10.34 -39.14 0.74
C SER A 379 10.42 -40.45 1.53
N ASP A 380 11.50 -41.22 1.33
CA ASP A 380 11.73 -42.49 2.01
C ASP A 380 11.81 -42.26 3.53
N TRP A 381 12.64 -41.31 3.95
CA TRP A 381 12.74 -40.90 5.35
C TRP A 381 11.41 -40.46 5.94
N TYR A 382 10.65 -39.61 5.25
CA TYR A 382 9.37 -39.08 5.73
C TYR A 382 8.32 -40.19 5.89
N ASN A 383 8.33 -41.18 5.00
CA ASN A 383 7.39 -42.31 5.06
C ASN A 383 7.64 -43.23 6.25
N ASP A 384 8.87 -43.29 6.72
CA ASP A 384 9.23 -44.08 7.92
C ASP A 384 8.84 -43.42 9.22
N LEU A 385 8.51 -42.10 9.21
CA LEU A 385 8.07 -41.36 10.39
C LEU A 385 6.62 -41.72 10.75
N GLN A 386 6.32 -41.79 12.05
CA GLN A 386 4.98 -42.07 12.57
C GLN A 386 4.54 -41.01 13.61
N GLY A 387 3.22 -40.91 13.83
CA GLY A 387 2.65 -40.15 14.93
C GLY A 387 2.98 -38.64 14.88
N ASP A 388 3.46 -38.11 15.99
CA ASP A 388 3.77 -36.68 16.13
C ASP A 388 5.07 -36.31 15.45
N ASP A 389 6.01 -37.23 15.26
CA ASP A 389 7.22 -37.01 14.47
C ASP A 389 6.88 -36.64 13.04
N LYS A 390 5.95 -37.35 12.43
CA LYS A 390 5.49 -37.07 11.06
C LYS A 390 4.82 -35.72 10.94
N LYS A 391 4.03 -35.31 11.95
CA LYS A 391 3.40 -33.98 11.99
C LYS A 391 4.45 -32.87 12.13
N SER A 392 5.44 -33.07 13.00
CA SER A 392 6.52 -32.09 13.19
C SER A 392 7.38 -31.93 11.95
N ALA A 393 7.71 -33.04 11.25
CA ALA A 393 8.42 -33.01 9.98
C ALA A 393 7.63 -32.27 8.89
N LYS A 394 6.30 -32.51 8.82
CA LYS A 394 5.42 -31.80 7.90
C LYS A 394 5.39 -30.30 8.14
N LYS A 395 5.32 -29.85 9.40
CA LYS A 395 5.39 -28.45 9.78
C LYS A 395 6.74 -27.84 9.37
N LEU A 396 7.84 -28.58 9.58
CA LEU A 396 9.18 -28.16 9.20
C LEU A 396 9.29 -27.92 7.68
N PHE A 397 8.81 -28.88 6.87
CA PHE A 397 8.77 -28.73 5.42
C PHE A 397 7.92 -27.54 4.97
N GLY A 398 6.81 -27.26 5.67
CA GLY A 398 6.00 -26.09 5.47
C GLY A 398 6.77 -24.79 5.69
N LYS A 399 7.54 -24.70 6.78
CA LYS A 399 8.38 -23.54 7.09
C LYS A 399 9.48 -23.34 6.06
N ILE A 400 10.16 -24.39 5.63
CA ILE A 400 11.15 -24.33 4.56
C ILE A 400 10.51 -23.84 3.25
N ASN A 401 9.31 -24.33 2.94
CA ASN A 401 8.61 -23.93 1.71
C ASN A 401 8.13 -22.48 1.70
N GLN A 402 8.08 -21.83 2.86
CA GLN A 402 7.78 -20.40 2.98
C GLN A 402 8.94 -19.50 2.56
N LEU A 403 10.15 -20.04 2.49
CA LEU A 403 11.33 -19.28 2.15
C LEU A 403 11.34 -18.94 0.65
N THR A 404 11.65 -17.69 0.36
CA THR A 404 11.80 -17.19 -1.02
C THR A 404 13.24 -17.39 -1.45
N VAL A 405 13.59 -18.63 -1.80
CA VAL A 405 14.93 -19.04 -2.23
C VAL A 405 14.87 -19.81 -3.54
N GLU A 406 15.97 -19.88 -4.26
CA GLU A 406 16.11 -20.64 -5.51
C GLU A 406 15.82 -22.13 -5.29
N LYS A 407 15.40 -22.84 -6.36
CA LYS A 407 14.99 -24.24 -6.26
C LYS A 407 16.11 -25.16 -5.73
N ASP A 408 17.35 -24.92 -6.15
CA ASP A 408 18.47 -25.73 -5.73
C ASP A 408 18.82 -25.47 -4.27
N GLU A 409 18.74 -24.24 -3.82
CA GLU A 409 18.90 -23.85 -2.42
C GLU A 409 17.78 -24.44 -1.55
N LYS A 410 16.53 -24.42 -2.03
CA LYS A 410 15.40 -25.04 -1.34
C LYS A 410 15.58 -26.55 -1.19
N LYS A 411 16.13 -27.21 -2.20
CA LYS A 411 16.47 -28.64 -2.15
C LYS A 411 17.47 -28.93 -1.04
N GLU A 412 18.53 -28.15 -0.94
CA GLU A 412 19.52 -28.30 0.13
C GLU A 412 18.91 -28.03 1.51
N LEU A 413 18.03 -27.03 1.63
CA LEU A 413 17.32 -26.75 2.88
C LEU A 413 16.40 -27.90 3.33
N PHE A 414 15.76 -28.62 2.41
CA PHE A 414 15.00 -29.82 2.78
C PHE A 414 15.91 -30.93 3.31
N LYS A 415 17.07 -31.15 2.73
CA LYS A 415 18.06 -32.12 3.22
C LYS A 415 18.58 -31.72 4.61
N HIS A 416 18.95 -30.44 4.77
CA HIS A 416 19.37 -29.90 6.06
C HIS A 416 18.27 -30.03 7.12
N GLY A 417 17.00 -29.84 6.71
CA GLY A 417 15.85 -30.03 7.56
C GLY A 417 15.72 -31.44 8.09
N VAL A 418 15.94 -32.45 7.23
CA VAL A 418 15.92 -33.87 7.64
C VAL A 418 17.03 -34.15 8.66
N LEU A 419 18.24 -33.67 8.40
CA LEU A 419 19.39 -33.88 9.31
C LEU A 419 19.16 -33.22 10.67
N ALA A 420 18.68 -31.97 10.66
CA ALA A 420 18.32 -31.26 11.89
C ALA A 420 17.23 -32.00 12.66
N PHE A 421 16.18 -32.45 11.96
CA PHE A 421 15.08 -33.17 12.59
C PHE A 421 15.56 -34.42 13.34
N GLU A 422 16.38 -35.26 12.72
CA GLU A 422 16.92 -36.48 13.36
C GLU A 422 17.76 -36.15 14.60
N SER A 423 18.54 -35.10 14.57
CA SER A 423 19.30 -34.70 15.73
C SER A 423 18.42 -34.25 16.90
N PHE A 424 17.37 -33.46 16.63
CA PHE A 424 16.44 -33.05 17.67
C PHE A 424 15.66 -34.23 18.25
N LYS A 425 15.31 -35.18 17.39
CA LYS A 425 14.68 -36.41 17.77
C LYS A 425 15.56 -37.23 18.73
N LEU A 426 16.84 -37.37 18.41
CA LEU A 426 17.82 -38.04 19.25
C LEU A 426 17.99 -37.37 20.62
N LYS A 427 17.77 -36.07 20.72
CA LYS A 427 17.86 -35.29 21.97
C LYS A 427 16.55 -35.19 22.75
N ASN A 428 15.44 -35.72 22.23
CA ASN A 428 14.08 -35.52 22.72
C ASN A 428 13.64 -34.03 22.78
N GLU A 429 14.14 -33.22 21.85
CA GLU A 429 13.92 -31.76 21.79
C GLU A 429 13.12 -31.31 20.56
N LEU A 430 12.36 -32.19 19.90
CA LEU A 430 11.56 -31.85 18.69
C LEU A 430 10.60 -30.67 18.89
N SER A 431 10.15 -30.41 20.14
CA SER A 431 9.34 -29.22 20.43
C SER A 431 10.06 -27.91 20.18
N GLN A 432 11.37 -27.88 20.12
CA GLN A 432 12.13 -26.67 19.77
C GLN A 432 12.04 -26.36 18.27
N LEU A 433 11.92 -27.37 17.39
CA LEU A 433 11.68 -27.14 15.96
C LEU A 433 10.34 -26.43 15.70
N GLU A 434 9.35 -26.63 16.58
CA GLU A 434 8.06 -25.94 16.46
C GLU A 434 8.14 -24.46 16.81
N LYS A 435 9.10 -24.05 17.63
CA LYS A 435 9.31 -22.65 18.02
C LYS A 435 10.04 -21.83 16.95
N ILE A 436 10.66 -22.50 15.98
CA ILE A 436 11.38 -21.84 14.89
C ILE A 436 10.34 -21.27 13.92
N SER A 437 10.24 -19.95 13.82
CA SER A 437 9.48 -19.30 12.75
C SER A 437 10.31 -19.30 11.45
N ALA A 438 9.65 -19.15 10.31
CA ALA A 438 10.36 -18.96 9.04
C ALA A 438 11.24 -17.69 9.05
N GLU A 439 10.92 -16.73 9.95
CA GLU A 439 11.71 -15.52 10.18
C GLU A 439 13.00 -15.81 10.96
N ASN A 440 13.03 -16.93 11.71
CA ASN A 440 14.17 -17.34 12.53
C ASN A 440 14.95 -18.50 11.91
N ILE A 441 15.12 -18.46 10.59
CA ILE A 441 16.02 -19.38 9.87
C ILE A 441 17.38 -19.49 10.56
N ALA A 442 17.90 -18.35 11.05
CA ALA A 442 19.14 -18.32 11.81
C ALA A 442 19.11 -19.24 13.03
N ALA A 443 18.03 -19.20 13.82
CA ALA A 443 17.88 -20.07 14.98
C ALA A 443 17.76 -21.56 14.59
N PHE A 444 17.04 -21.83 13.48
CA PHE A 444 16.94 -23.19 12.95
C PHE A 444 18.30 -23.76 12.58
N LEU A 445 19.11 -22.98 11.90
CA LEU A 445 20.39 -23.45 11.37
C LEU A 445 21.51 -23.40 12.41
N GLU A 446 21.40 -22.54 13.44
CA GLU A 446 22.24 -22.64 14.64
C GLU A 446 22.07 -24.01 15.32
N VAL A 447 20.84 -24.47 15.34
CA VAL A 447 20.55 -25.78 15.94
C VAL A 447 21.00 -26.89 15.00
N ALA A 448 20.83 -26.76 13.68
CA ALA A 448 21.40 -27.66 12.69
C ALA A 448 22.93 -27.67 12.75
N GLY A 449 23.57 -26.53 13.08
CA GLY A 449 25.02 -26.39 13.21
C GLY A 449 25.67 -27.10 14.38
N ARG A 450 24.88 -27.57 15.36
CA ARG A 450 25.38 -28.47 16.43
C ARG A 450 25.52 -29.91 16.00
N LEU A 451 25.14 -30.21 14.77
CA LEU A 451 25.34 -31.50 14.15
C LEU A 451 26.66 -31.47 13.37
N ASP A 452 27.59 -32.32 13.74
CA ASP A 452 28.86 -32.56 13.03
C ASP A 452 28.60 -32.80 11.54
N ASN A 453 28.53 -31.73 10.73
CA ASN A 453 28.50 -31.90 9.28
C ASN A 453 28.82 -30.61 8.52
N ILE A 454 29.45 -30.80 7.39
CA ILE A 454 29.85 -29.84 6.36
C ILE A 454 28.74 -28.81 6.01
N GLU A 455 27.50 -29.19 6.19
CA GLU A 455 26.30 -28.40 5.87
C GLU A 455 26.02 -27.32 6.91
N ALA A 456 26.37 -27.56 8.19
CA ALA A 456 26.38 -26.55 9.24
C ALA A 456 27.40 -25.44 8.95
N THR A 457 28.47 -25.79 8.25
CA THR A 457 29.53 -24.84 7.88
C THR A 457 29.02 -23.82 6.85
N MET A 458 28.19 -24.22 5.86
CA MET A 458 27.65 -23.31 4.86
C MET A 458 26.70 -22.26 5.46
N TYR A 459 25.95 -22.66 6.45
CA TYR A 459 25.04 -21.70 7.11
C TYR A 459 25.74 -20.88 8.18
N TYR A 460 26.65 -21.45 8.89
CA TYR A 460 27.60 -20.69 9.71
C TYR A 460 28.27 -19.59 8.87
N GLN A 461 28.60 -19.88 7.60
CA GLN A 461 29.10 -18.86 6.67
C GLN A 461 28.10 -17.74 6.42
N ILE A 462 26.81 -18.04 6.19
CA ILE A 462 25.79 -16.99 5.96
C ILE A 462 25.64 -16.10 7.21
N VAL A 463 25.59 -16.67 8.40
CA VAL A 463 25.53 -15.89 9.65
C VAL A 463 26.83 -15.14 9.90
N GLN A 464 27.97 -15.75 9.64
CA GLN A 464 29.27 -15.09 9.71
C GLN A 464 29.37 -13.95 8.71
N GLU A 465 28.88 -14.11 7.47
CA GLU A 465 28.82 -13.04 6.47
C GLU A 465 27.92 -11.89 6.95
N ARG A 466 26.76 -12.16 7.55
CA ARG A 466 25.89 -11.12 8.12
C ARG A 466 26.52 -10.42 9.33
N LEU A 467 27.16 -11.17 10.24
CA LEU A 467 27.92 -10.60 11.35
C LEU A 467 29.12 -9.81 10.87
N ALA A 468 29.82 -10.29 9.85
CA ALA A 468 30.91 -9.56 9.21
C ALA A 468 30.43 -8.26 8.56
N VAL A 469 29.22 -8.27 7.96
CA VAL A 469 28.56 -7.07 7.42
C VAL A 469 28.27 -6.08 8.53
N ILE A 470 27.74 -6.52 9.68
CA ILE A 470 27.47 -5.67 10.85
C ILE A 470 28.79 -5.12 11.41
N GLN A 471 29.79 -5.97 11.59
CA GLN A 471 31.10 -5.56 12.11
C GLN A 471 31.79 -4.56 11.18
N LYS A 472 31.80 -4.83 9.88
CA LYS A 472 32.34 -3.91 8.89
C LYS A 472 31.62 -2.57 8.90
N MET A 473 30.31 -2.56 9.11
CA MET A 473 29.55 -1.32 9.27
C MET A 473 29.97 -0.56 10.54
N LYS A 474 30.20 -1.27 11.66
CA LYS A 474 30.73 -0.67 12.89
C LYS A 474 32.09 -0.03 12.67
N ASP A 475 33.01 -0.75 12.03
CA ASP A 475 34.37 -0.26 11.77
C ASP A 475 34.32 0.99 10.88
N VAL A 476 33.53 0.94 9.81
CA VAL A 476 33.35 2.05 8.87
C VAL A 476 32.73 3.28 9.52
N VAL A 477 31.80 3.10 10.46
CA VAL A 477 31.17 4.20 11.20
C VAL A 477 32.10 4.76 12.26
N SER A 478 32.85 3.91 12.98
CA SER A 478 33.76 4.32 14.06
C SER A 478 35.03 5.02 13.56
N ASP A 479 35.58 4.58 12.42
CA ASP A 479 36.81 5.15 11.84
C ASP A 479 36.61 6.49 11.13
N GLY A 480 35.36 6.98 11.06
CA GLY A 480 35.00 8.19 10.29
C GLY A 480 35.31 8.04 8.79
N SER A 481 35.32 6.80 8.31
CA SER A 481 35.64 6.45 6.93
C SER A 481 34.82 7.23 5.91
N LEU A 482 35.34 7.35 4.69
CA LEU A 482 34.72 8.07 3.60
C LEU A 482 33.26 7.59 3.42
N GLU A 483 32.36 8.54 3.42
CA GLU A 483 30.92 8.43 3.26
C GLU A 483 30.50 7.43 2.19
N LYS A 484 31.22 7.38 1.08
CA LYS A 484 31.02 6.48 -0.03
C LYS A 484 31.10 5.00 0.37
N VAL A 485 31.97 4.67 1.35
CA VAL A 485 32.13 3.30 1.83
C VAL A 485 30.92 2.85 2.65
N VAL A 486 30.42 3.72 3.55
CA VAL A 486 29.17 3.48 4.31
C VAL A 486 28.01 3.28 3.36
N GLN A 487 27.90 4.14 2.37
CA GLN A 487 26.86 4.15 1.36
C GLN A 487 26.87 2.88 0.52
N GLU A 488 28.00 2.49 -0.02
CA GLU A 488 28.13 1.27 -0.81
C GLU A 488 27.80 0.02 0.03
N HIS A 489 28.22 0.01 1.27
CA HIS A 489 27.95 -1.08 2.20
C HIS A 489 26.46 -1.18 2.52
N LEU A 490 25.82 -0.06 2.86
CA LEU A 490 24.39 -0.01 3.19
C LEU A 490 23.52 -0.32 1.97
N SER A 491 23.90 0.18 0.78
CA SER A 491 23.14 -0.06 -0.45
C SER A 491 23.08 -1.53 -0.87
N LYS A 492 24.10 -2.31 -0.50
CA LYS A 492 24.15 -3.76 -0.72
C LYS A 492 23.44 -4.54 0.38
N ASN A 493 23.22 -3.94 1.54
CA ASN A 493 22.74 -4.60 2.75
C ASN A 493 21.58 -3.82 3.39
N LEU A 494 20.51 -3.58 2.60
CA LEU A 494 19.34 -2.82 3.04
C LEU A 494 18.62 -3.45 4.24
N TRP A 495 18.79 -4.76 4.46
CA TRP A 495 18.30 -5.47 5.63
C TRP A 495 18.83 -4.91 6.96
N LEU A 496 19.93 -4.16 6.94
CA LEU A 496 20.40 -3.41 8.11
C LEU A 496 19.41 -2.33 8.54
N LEU A 497 18.71 -1.70 7.59
CA LEU A 497 17.70 -0.66 7.86
C LEU A 497 16.37 -1.27 8.28
N ASP A 498 16.01 -2.36 7.66
CA ASP A 498 14.78 -3.11 7.95
C ASP A 498 14.97 -4.57 7.52
N PRO A 499 14.80 -5.54 8.45
CA PRO A 499 15.00 -6.97 8.16
C PRO A 499 14.14 -7.52 7.03
N SER A 500 13.02 -6.85 6.72
CA SER A 500 12.14 -7.23 5.60
C SER A 500 12.72 -6.88 4.22
N TRP A 501 13.80 -6.10 4.16
CA TRP A 501 14.39 -5.61 2.91
C TRP A 501 15.63 -6.43 2.53
N ASP A 502 15.43 -7.69 2.22
CA ASP A 502 16.53 -8.60 1.92
C ASP A 502 17.29 -8.20 0.64
N ARG A 503 16.56 -7.73 -0.39
CA ARG A 503 17.15 -7.22 -1.64
C ARG A 503 16.39 -5.98 -2.11
N GLY A 504 17.12 -4.91 -2.40
CA GLY A 504 16.59 -3.78 -3.13
C GLY A 504 16.59 -4.07 -4.63
N THR A 505 15.50 -3.73 -5.31
CA THR A 505 15.42 -3.78 -6.78
C THR A 505 15.91 -2.48 -7.40
N GLU A 506 16.58 -2.56 -8.54
CA GLU A 506 17.02 -1.40 -9.29
C GLU A 506 16.04 -1.14 -10.44
N ALA A 507 15.58 0.12 -10.53
CA ALA A 507 14.77 0.62 -11.64
C ALA A 507 15.56 1.75 -12.33
N PRO A 508 16.40 1.46 -13.33
CA PRO A 508 17.38 2.41 -13.86
C PRO A 508 16.79 3.75 -14.33
N ILE A 509 15.63 3.72 -14.98
CA ILE A 509 14.95 4.95 -15.46
C ILE A 509 14.48 5.81 -14.30
N VAL A 510 13.91 5.18 -13.29
CA VAL A 510 13.40 5.84 -12.08
C VAL A 510 14.57 6.36 -11.24
N GLU A 511 15.61 5.54 -11.04
CA GLU A 511 16.83 5.96 -10.33
C GLU A 511 17.48 7.16 -11.02
N GLN A 512 17.55 7.18 -12.35
CA GLN A 512 18.09 8.33 -13.09
C GLN A 512 17.23 9.59 -12.91
N ALA A 513 15.90 9.45 -12.87
CA ALA A 513 15.00 10.59 -12.63
C ALA A 513 15.21 11.19 -11.23
N PHE A 514 15.31 10.33 -10.22
CA PHE A 514 15.61 10.74 -8.84
C PHE A 514 16.99 11.41 -8.76
N LYS A 515 18.00 10.80 -9.34
CA LYS A 515 19.36 11.34 -9.37
C LYS A 515 19.40 12.74 -9.98
N THR A 516 18.76 12.94 -11.14
CA THR A 516 18.71 14.25 -11.82
C THR A 516 18.05 15.33 -10.96
N GLN A 517 16.94 15.01 -10.28
CA GLN A 517 16.25 15.99 -9.43
C GLN A 517 17.05 16.30 -8.16
N PHE A 518 17.73 15.31 -7.60
CA PHE A 518 18.56 15.51 -6.42
C PHE A 518 19.85 16.26 -6.73
N ASP A 519 20.45 16.06 -7.93
CA ASP A 519 21.57 16.86 -8.42
C ASP A 519 21.21 18.35 -8.57
N ILE A 520 19.95 18.65 -8.97
CA ILE A 520 19.44 20.03 -9.02
C ILE A 520 19.35 20.64 -7.60
N ILE A 521 18.88 19.86 -6.62
CA ILE A 521 18.85 20.28 -5.21
C ILE A 521 20.27 20.55 -4.72
N ASP A 522 21.21 19.66 -5.07
CA ASP A 522 22.61 19.74 -4.66
C ASP A 522 23.34 20.91 -5.31
N ALA A 523 22.98 21.30 -6.53
CA ALA A 523 23.57 22.47 -7.18
C ALA A 523 23.32 23.79 -6.44
N GLY A 524 22.25 23.87 -5.65
CA GLY A 524 21.91 25.04 -4.84
C GLY A 524 22.62 25.13 -3.49
N LEU A 525 23.50 24.17 -3.16
CA LEU A 525 24.21 24.11 -1.88
C LEU A 525 25.62 24.72 -1.94
N THR A 526 26.08 25.20 -0.78
CA THR A 526 27.48 25.64 -0.62
C THR A 526 28.44 24.45 -0.69
N GLN A 527 29.73 24.71 -0.95
CA GLN A 527 30.74 23.65 -0.99
C GLN A 527 30.84 22.92 0.36
N GLU A 528 30.75 23.67 1.48
CA GLU A 528 30.76 23.10 2.83
C GLU A 528 29.55 22.17 3.07
N GLU A 529 28.37 22.54 2.56
CA GLU A 529 27.17 21.71 2.63
C GLU A 529 27.28 20.46 1.74
N LYS A 530 27.93 20.57 0.57
CA LYS A 530 28.21 19.42 -0.32
C LYS A 530 29.23 18.47 0.30
N ASP A 531 30.29 19.00 0.85
CA ASP A 531 31.35 18.21 1.50
C ASP A 531 30.88 17.53 2.80
N ALA A 532 29.80 18.03 3.36
CA ALA A 532 29.20 17.54 4.59
C ALA A 532 28.03 16.54 4.35
N ARG A 533 27.74 16.17 3.10
CA ARG A 533 26.63 15.30 2.71
C ARG A 533 27.13 13.94 2.27
N LEU A 534 26.32 12.96 2.60
CA LEU A 534 26.31 11.67 1.93
C LEU A 534 25.35 11.72 0.75
N ASP A 535 25.70 11.02 -0.32
CA ASP A 535 24.84 10.93 -1.49
C ASP A 535 23.51 10.29 -1.13
N ILE A 536 22.43 10.81 -1.70
CA ILE A 536 21.12 10.21 -1.62
C ILE A 536 21.12 8.93 -2.45
N ARG A 537 20.60 7.85 -1.91
CA ARG A 537 20.39 6.60 -2.62
C ARG A 537 18.91 6.30 -2.76
N TYR A 538 18.52 6.07 -4.00
CA TYR A 538 17.22 5.52 -4.31
C TYR A 538 17.32 3.99 -4.39
N LYS A 539 16.41 3.32 -3.71
CA LYS A 539 16.22 1.86 -3.83
C LYS A 539 14.71 1.56 -3.74
N LYS A 540 14.29 0.51 -4.42
CA LYS A 540 12.96 -0.05 -4.27
C LYS A 540 13.06 -1.35 -3.47
N ALA A 541 12.40 -1.42 -2.34
CA ALA A 541 12.36 -2.61 -1.52
C ALA A 541 10.94 -2.83 -1.00
N SER A 542 10.45 -4.06 -1.05
CA SER A 542 9.11 -4.43 -0.61
C SER A 542 8.01 -3.50 -1.17
N ASN A 543 8.08 -3.16 -2.45
CA ASN A 543 7.20 -2.23 -3.15
C ASN A 543 7.12 -0.81 -2.57
N LYS A 544 8.14 -0.39 -1.88
CA LYS A 544 8.28 0.96 -1.35
C LYS A 544 9.50 1.62 -1.98
N HIS A 545 9.36 2.88 -2.39
CA HIS A 545 10.50 3.68 -2.82
C HIS A 545 11.24 4.21 -1.62
N LEU A 546 12.52 3.93 -1.54
CA LEU A 546 13.38 4.32 -0.43
C LEU A 546 14.35 5.41 -0.88
N ILE A 547 14.31 6.53 -0.18
CA ILE A 547 15.28 7.62 -0.32
C ILE A 547 16.11 7.63 0.97
N ILE A 548 17.38 7.27 0.85
CA ILE A 548 18.26 7.13 1.99
C ILE A 548 19.27 8.30 1.97
N GLU A 549 19.16 9.15 2.95
CA GLU A 549 20.10 10.24 3.20
C GLU A 549 21.03 9.84 4.35
N LEU A 550 22.30 9.85 4.09
CA LEU A 550 23.33 9.54 5.08
C LEU A 550 24.02 10.83 5.53
N LYS A 551 24.35 10.94 6.80
CA LYS A 551 25.15 12.02 7.36
C LYS A 551 26.42 11.43 7.99
N ARG A 552 27.53 12.16 7.91
CA ARG A 552 28.81 11.71 8.49
C ARG A 552 28.65 11.34 9.95
N GLY A 553 29.33 10.26 10.36
CA GLY A 553 29.29 9.75 11.72
C GLY A 553 29.62 10.77 12.80
N ASN A 554 30.48 11.76 12.49
CA ASN A 554 30.89 12.82 13.41
C ASN A 554 30.15 14.15 13.22
N ARG A 555 29.22 14.26 12.25
CA ARG A 555 28.49 15.51 11.98
C ARG A 555 27.31 15.69 12.91
N VAL A 556 27.24 16.84 13.55
CA VAL A 556 26.05 17.33 14.23
C VAL A 556 25.16 18.05 13.23
N VAL A 557 23.92 17.62 13.12
CA VAL A 557 22.89 18.23 12.25
C VAL A 557 21.95 19.05 13.12
N LYS A 558 21.67 20.27 12.70
CA LYS A 558 20.67 21.14 13.35
C LYS A 558 19.26 20.69 12.96
N THR A 559 18.35 20.76 13.90
CA THR A 559 16.94 20.40 13.67
C THR A 559 16.33 21.17 12.50
N ASP A 560 16.57 22.49 12.39
CA ASP A 560 16.03 23.31 11.29
C ASP A 560 16.64 22.95 9.92
N GLU A 561 17.96 22.65 9.91
CA GLU A 561 18.65 22.18 8.71
C GLU A 561 18.03 20.87 8.20
N LEU A 562 17.79 19.93 9.10
CA LEU A 562 17.17 18.65 8.78
C LEU A 562 15.78 18.82 8.18
N PHE A 563 14.95 19.66 8.79
CA PHE A 563 13.61 19.96 8.26
C PHE A 563 13.67 20.57 6.87
N ALA A 564 14.55 21.54 6.63
CA ALA A 564 14.71 22.19 5.34
C ALA A 564 15.11 21.18 4.26
N GLN A 565 16.01 20.26 4.57
CA GLN A 565 16.47 19.22 3.65
C GLN A 565 15.35 18.19 3.36
N VAL A 566 14.72 17.65 4.40
CA VAL A 566 13.66 16.65 4.24
C VAL A 566 12.50 17.20 3.41
N ARG A 567 12.12 18.47 3.61
CA ARG A 567 11.11 19.13 2.77
C ARG A 567 11.52 19.19 1.29
N LYS A 568 12.77 19.50 1.00
CA LYS A 568 13.28 19.52 -0.38
C LYS A 568 13.18 18.13 -1.01
N TYR A 569 13.61 17.08 -0.30
CA TYR A 569 13.54 15.71 -0.79
C TYR A 569 12.13 15.21 -0.96
N PHE A 570 11.27 15.49 0.00
CA PHE A 570 9.84 15.19 -0.10
C PHE A 570 9.23 15.84 -1.36
N SER A 571 9.47 17.13 -1.55
CA SER A 571 8.93 17.87 -2.70
C SER A 571 9.48 17.34 -4.03
N ALA A 572 10.77 17.01 -4.09
CA ALA A 572 11.38 16.43 -5.28
C ALA A 572 10.83 15.03 -5.56
N THR A 573 10.70 14.20 -4.53
CA THR A 573 10.14 12.85 -4.63
C THR A 573 8.69 12.91 -5.12
N MET A 574 7.86 13.75 -4.53
CA MET A 574 6.48 13.95 -4.97
C MET A 574 6.40 14.34 -6.44
N LYS A 575 7.24 15.29 -6.87
CA LYS A 575 7.30 15.72 -8.27
C LYS A 575 7.70 14.60 -9.22
N ILE A 576 8.67 13.76 -8.83
CA ILE A 576 9.10 12.62 -9.63
C ILE A 576 7.98 11.59 -9.71
N MET A 577 7.40 11.21 -8.59
CA MET A 577 6.30 10.24 -8.53
C MET A 577 5.11 10.70 -9.36
N GLU A 578 4.78 11.98 -9.29
CA GLU A 578 3.75 12.58 -10.15
C GLU A 578 4.12 12.52 -11.63
N THR A 579 5.37 12.86 -11.98
CA THR A 579 5.83 12.89 -13.38
C THR A 579 5.91 11.49 -13.97
N GLN A 580 6.29 10.51 -13.18
CA GLN A 580 6.41 9.10 -13.58
C GLN A 580 5.13 8.29 -13.32
N GLU A 581 4.05 8.94 -12.84
CA GLU A 581 2.76 8.32 -12.53
C GLU A 581 2.87 7.14 -11.53
N MET A 582 3.81 7.24 -10.60
CA MET A 582 4.04 6.23 -9.59
C MET A 582 3.00 6.31 -8.48
N THR A 583 2.54 5.16 -7.99
CA THR A 583 1.53 5.04 -6.94
C THR A 583 2.01 4.33 -5.69
N GLU A 584 3.17 3.68 -5.79
CA GLU A 584 3.76 2.99 -4.65
C GLU A 584 4.17 3.99 -3.55
N PRO A 585 4.07 3.61 -2.28
CA PRO A 585 4.49 4.48 -1.19
C PRO A 585 6.00 4.73 -1.23
N PHE A 586 6.42 5.87 -0.69
CA PHE A 586 7.84 6.16 -0.49
C PHE A 586 8.15 6.45 0.96
N GLU A 587 9.40 6.25 1.33
CA GLU A 587 9.94 6.57 2.65
C GLU A 587 11.29 7.24 2.51
N ILE A 588 11.49 8.33 3.24
CA ILE A 588 12.77 9.00 3.39
C ILE A 588 13.39 8.53 4.70
N ILE A 589 14.60 8.00 4.64
CA ILE A 589 15.35 7.58 5.82
C ILE A 589 16.57 8.47 5.93
N VAL A 590 16.68 9.14 7.07
CA VAL A 590 17.87 9.93 7.39
C VAL A 590 18.67 9.21 8.47
N LEU A 591 19.90 8.85 8.15
CA LEU A 591 20.84 8.25 9.10
C LEU A 591 21.80 9.32 9.64
N LEU A 592 21.87 9.39 10.95
CA LEU A 592 22.69 10.34 11.69
C LEU A 592 23.74 9.62 12.53
N GLY A 593 24.94 10.21 12.61
CA GLY A 593 26.00 9.69 13.48
C GLY A 593 26.00 10.31 14.87
N GLN A 594 25.48 11.52 15.01
CA GLN A 594 25.39 12.26 16.26
C GLN A 594 23.94 12.67 16.54
N HIS A 595 23.63 12.87 17.81
CA HIS A 595 22.32 13.41 18.19
C HIS A 595 22.07 14.76 17.52
N LEU A 596 20.81 14.99 17.12
CA LEU A 596 20.37 16.29 16.60
C LEU A 596 20.76 17.39 17.60
N ASP A 597 21.20 18.51 17.06
CA ASP A 597 21.67 19.67 17.83
C ASP A 597 22.88 19.41 18.75
N GLY A 598 23.44 18.20 18.75
CA GLY A 598 24.66 17.82 19.44
C GLY A 598 24.60 18.09 20.95
N LYS A 599 25.41 19.05 21.43
CA LYS A 599 25.46 19.41 22.88
C LYS A 599 24.16 20.06 23.37
N ASP A 600 23.37 20.63 22.44
CA ASP A 600 22.10 21.29 22.74
C ASP A 600 20.91 20.29 22.60
N PHE A 601 21.21 18.99 22.54
CA PHE A 601 20.19 17.93 22.40
C PHE A 601 19.13 18.01 23.48
N ASN A 602 17.87 17.98 23.06
CA ASN A 602 16.72 17.96 23.94
C ASN A 602 15.74 16.85 23.50
N GLN A 603 15.46 15.92 24.41
CA GLN A 603 14.62 14.75 24.11
C GLN A 603 13.21 15.14 23.64
N THR A 604 12.59 16.15 24.26
CA THR A 604 11.24 16.61 23.88
C THR A 604 11.24 17.21 22.48
N VAL A 605 12.26 18.01 22.14
CA VAL A 605 12.44 18.57 20.80
C VAL A 605 12.66 17.45 19.78
N TYR A 606 13.48 16.46 20.12
CA TYR A 606 13.71 15.30 19.26
C TYR A 606 12.43 14.51 18.97
N GLU A 607 11.63 14.18 19.99
CA GLU A 607 10.38 13.44 19.79
C GLU A 607 9.37 14.26 18.98
N THR A 608 9.28 15.56 19.22
CA THR A 608 8.45 16.47 18.43
C THR A 608 8.91 16.51 16.97
N THR A 609 10.22 16.61 16.75
CA THR A 609 10.85 16.58 15.43
C THR A 609 10.53 15.28 14.70
N LYS A 610 10.71 14.14 15.37
CA LYS A 610 10.41 12.82 14.85
C LYS A 610 8.93 12.68 14.44
N CYS A 611 8.01 13.15 15.27
CA CYS A 611 6.60 13.18 14.94
C CYS A 611 6.28 14.09 13.75
N SER A 612 6.90 15.27 13.69
CA SER A 612 6.68 16.24 12.62
C SER A 612 7.23 15.75 11.27
N LEU A 613 8.33 15.03 11.27
CA LEU A 613 8.94 14.48 10.07
C LEU A 613 8.15 13.32 9.45
N LYS A 614 7.31 12.65 10.23
CA LYS A 614 6.37 11.63 9.70
C LYS A 614 5.43 12.19 8.63
N VAL A 615 5.08 13.47 8.73
CA VAL A 615 4.26 14.17 7.71
C VAL A 615 4.93 14.19 6.33
N TYR A 616 6.25 14.10 6.31
CA TYR A 616 7.06 14.04 5.10
C TYR A 616 7.51 12.60 4.77
N ASN A 617 6.82 11.58 5.29
CA ASN A 617 7.23 10.19 5.14
C ASN A 617 8.70 9.96 5.51
N CYS A 618 9.18 10.68 6.53
CA CYS A 618 10.58 10.66 6.92
C CYS A 618 10.76 10.00 8.29
N ARG A 619 11.75 9.10 8.35
CA ARG A 619 12.22 8.45 9.56
C ARG A 619 13.67 8.79 9.81
N ILE A 620 13.97 9.20 11.03
CA ILE A 620 15.35 9.40 11.50
C ILE A 620 15.80 8.10 12.18
N MET A 621 17.02 7.70 11.91
CA MET A 621 17.73 6.62 12.61
C MET A 621 19.16 7.07 12.93
N TYR A 622 19.71 6.52 14.01
CA TYR A 622 21.11 6.69 14.34
C TYR A 622 21.91 5.44 13.95
N TYR A 623 23.18 5.59 13.58
CA TYR A 623 24.01 4.44 13.23
C TYR A 623 24.13 3.44 14.37
N ASP A 624 24.23 3.91 15.61
CA ASP A 624 24.27 3.04 16.80
C ASP A 624 22.93 2.34 17.07
N GLU A 625 21.80 2.97 16.76
CA GLU A 625 20.47 2.35 16.80
C GLU A 625 20.34 1.27 15.71
N LEU A 626 20.76 1.59 14.48
CA LEU A 626 20.77 0.67 13.35
C LEU A 626 21.61 -0.56 13.68
N LEU A 627 22.83 -0.36 14.15
CA LEU A 627 23.75 -1.44 14.50
C LEU A 627 23.23 -2.29 15.66
N ARG A 628 22.69 -1.65 16.71
CA ARG A 628 22.06 -2.34 17.84
C ARG A 628 20.86 -3.16 17.44
N ASN A 629 20.00 -2.62 16.56
CA ASN A 629 18.85 -3.35 16.04
C ASN A 629 19.30 -4.55 15.20
N ALA A 630 20.28 -4.37 14.34
CA ALA A 630 20.87 -5.46 13.55
C ALA A 630 21.53 -6.51 14.44
N GLU A 631 22.20 -6.10 15.53
CA GLU A 631 22.80 -7.04 16.49
C GLU A 631 21.76 -7.81 17.30
N ASN A 632 20.69 -7.11 17.73
CA ASN A 632 19.63 -7.76 18.50
C ASN A 632 18.92 -8.86 17.71
N LEU A 633 18.86 -8.76 16.37
CA LEU A 633 18.34 -9.83 15.51
C LEU A 633 19.17 -11.11 15.61
N TYR A 634 20.44 -10.97 15.97
CA TYR A 634 21.40 -12.08 16.09
C TYR A 634 21.91 -12.25 17.52
N SER A 635 21.30 -11.57 18.52
CA SER A 635 21.77 -11.54 19.92
C SER A 635 21.86 -12.93 20.52
N ASP A 636 20.85 -13.77 20.33
CA ASP A 636 20.84 -15.14 20.82
C ASP A 636 21.93 -16.00 20.16
N PHE A 637 22.24 -15.71 18.91
CA PHE A 637 23.34 -16.35 18.18
C PHE A 637 24.69 -15.85 18.71
N LEU A 638 24.82 -14.53 18.97
CA LEU A 638 26.06 -13.95 19.51
C LEU A 638 26.35 -14.44 20.94
N GLU A 639 25.35 -14.57 21.80
CA GLU A 639 25.53 -15.09 23.16
C GLU A 639 26.00 -16.54 23.16
N LYS A 640 25.40 -17.37 22.32
CA LYS A 640 25.76 -18.77 22.19
C LYS A 640 27.11 -18.97 21.47
N ASN A 641 27.46 -18.04 20.58
CA ASN A 641 28.74 -18.09 19.85
C ASN A 641 29.95 -17.70 20.74
N LYS A 642 29.73 -17.03 21.87
CA LYS A 642 30.80 -16.87 22.89
C LYS A 642 31.33 -18.21 23.40
N GLY A 643 30.53 -19.29 23.29
CA GLY A 643 30.95 -20.66 23.53
C GLY A 643 31.53 -21.39 22.30
N LEU A 644 31.33 -20.82 21.08
CA LEU A 644 31.75 -21.43 19.81
C LEU A 644 33.05 -20.83 19.27
N SER A 645 33.60 -19.77 19.84
CA SER A 645 34.93 -19.28 19.48
C SER A 645 36.00 -20.39 19.60
N THR A 646 35.82 -21.29 20.55
CA THR A 646 36.62 -22.52 20.68
C THR A 646 36.44 -23.51 19.52
N LEU A 647 35.29 -23.50 18.82
CA LEU A 647 35.05 -24.38 17.68
C LEU A 647 35.60 -23.78 16.37
N SER A 648 35.50 -22.46 16.22
CA SER A 648 36.13 -21.73 15.11
C SER A 648 37.66 -21.84 15.16
N ASP A 649 38.22 -21.78 16.38
CA ASP A 649 39.65 -21.97 16.59
C ASP A 649 40.09 -23.42 16.26
N LEU A 650 39.24 -24.40 16.61
CA LEU A 650 39.46 -25.84 16.26
C LEU A 650 39.29 -26.10 14.76
N ILE A 651 38.38 -25.44 14.05
CA ILE A 651 38.21 -25.60 12.60
C ILE A 651 39.34 -24.92 11.84
N SER A 652 39.79 -23.74 12.28
CA SER A 652 40.95 -23.05 11.69
C SER A 652 42.27 -23.83 11.91
N GLU A 653 42.36 -24.58 13.01
CA GLU A 653 43.48 -25.51 13.24
C GLU A 653 43.42 -26.76 12.34
N LEU A 654 42.24 -27.21 11.91
CA LEU A 654 42.04 -28.34 10.99
C LEU A 654 42.24 -27.96 9.52
N ASP A 655 42.03 -26.70 9.12
CA ASP A 655 42.32 -26.20 7.78
C ASP A 655 43.80 -25.85 7.53
N MET A 656 44.64 -25.90 8.58
CA MET A 656 46.09 -25.68 8.49
C MET A 656 46.93 -26.99 8.54
N ASN A 657 46.30 -28.13 8.63
CA ASN A 657 46.94 -29.45 8.48
C ASN A 657 46.36 -30.19 7.29
#